data_da2866804008a0b719d7338b89fd3c42
#
_entry.id   da2866804008a0b719d7338b89fd3c42
#
_cell.length_a   1.000
_cell.length_b   1.000
_cell.length_c   1.000
_cell.angle_alpha   90.00
_cell.angle_beta   90.00
_cell.angle_gamma   90.00
#
_symmetry.space_group_name_H-M   'P 1'
#
loop_
_entity.id
_entity.type
_entity.pdbx_description
1 polymer ?
#
loop_
_entity_poly.entity_id
_entity_poly.type
_entity_poly.pdbx_seq_one_letter_code
_entity_poly.pdbx_strand_id
1 'polypeptide(L)'
;MRSWLHLGLLFLALPLLAQSNAGELRLKVTGPDGLPIKASVELSSDALQFHRSFSTDDSGQLIARNLSFGLYRLQVQRESFSPHDGLIEIHSALPTEYVVKLSIAALSTAVNVTADATLLDPERTTTINHLDSKAIADRPASLPGRSLPDLVNSQPGWLYEGNAVLHPRGSEYQTQFVVDGIPLTDNRSPSLGPEIEADDVDSLTIYTAGIPAEYGRKMGGVIEVNTLRDARADGVLHGDVVLSGGSFDTAGAFVRVQDTFGRNTVGASASGNMTARYLNPVVPENYTNRGTIGDFSLSYDRDITPTDRLTLSVRHELSRFEIPNEQLQQFPQLQSPPGTTRQLQTRDNFETMGLASYQHIFSPNVLVNLRGMVRDNSNDLNSNNGAWPIAAFLHNEFKEGYFNAAVSIHHGRHEWKAGVESDNLFLHENFSDIVTASLTPDQNGACYPFDCATPPSFSFLGSRPDLEQSAFVQDLVHLGKWTVNAGLRWDHYQLVVNQNAVSPRFSVARHFPAASLIVHASYDRVFQTPSFENILLASSPDVTVLNANVLRLPVQPSHGNYFEFGATKSFHDRFRFDANYFRRYVDNYADDDQILSTAASFPIAFRKAIIYGAEGKVDLPHWNRFSGFLSYSYIVGNAWFPVTGGLFIGDDAVNGATQLTGHFPDSQDQRNTVRARIRYQLMSRLWFAAGSEYGSGLPFDFTGTYAQALAEYGQQVVDRINFADGRISPTFSFDLSAGAELYKKETRSLRLQADVENLNNRLNILNFAGLFSGNAIAPPRSYFLRLAATF
;
A
#
# COMPACT_ATOMS: atom_id res chain seq x y z
N MET A 1 8.44 35.51 13.92
CA MET A 1 9.76 35.11 14.43
C MET A 1 9.86 34.85 15.93
N ARG A 2 8.94 35.27 16.81
CA ARG A 2 9.01 34.99 18.26
C ARG A 2 8.35 33.68 18.70
N SER A 3 7.51 33.06 17.91
CA SER A 3 6.84 31.79 18.23
C SER A 3 7.71 30.54 18.00
N TRP A 4 8.75 30.64 17.20
CA TRP A 4 9.67 29.50 16.88
C TRP A 4 10.69 29.21 17.98
N LEU A 5 10.98 30.16 18.86
CA LEU A 5 11.90 29.95 19.99
C LEU A 5 11.26 29.14 21.13
N HIS A 6 9.94 29.10 21.23
CA HIS A 6 9.26 28.31 22.26
C HIS A 6 9.05 26.85 21.85
N LEU A 7 9.00 26.53 20.55
CA LEU A 7 9.00 25.13 20.06
C LEU A 7 10.36 24.46 20.26
N GLY A 8 11.46 25.20 20.10
CA GLY A 8 12.82 24.67 20.28
C GLY A 8 13.22 24.34 21.73
N LEU A 9 12.52 24.92 22.72
CA LEU A 9 12.82 24.72 24.16
C LEU A 9 11.99 23.56 24.79
N LEU A 10 10.90 23.13 24.17
CA LEU A 10 10.13 21.95 24.63
C LEU A 10 10.81 20.62 24.25
N PHE A 11 11.75 20.62 23.29
CA PHE A 11 12.48 19.41 22.86
C PHE A 11 13.61 18.96 23.80
N LEU A 12 13.88 19.67 24.88
CA LEU A 12 15.06 19.44 25.73
C LEU A 12 14.80 18.72 27.06
N ALA A 13 13.58 18.24 27.35
CA ALA A 13 13.24 17.85 28.73
C ALA A 13 12.46 16.57 28.96
N LEU A 14 12.43 15.57 28.02
CA LEU A 14 11.85 14.24 28.33
C LEU A 14 12.72 13.13 27.72
N PRO A 15 13.02 12.04 28.43
CA PRO A 15 13.55 10.82 27.84
C PRO A 15 12.42 10.15 27.07
N LEU A 16 12.38 10.28 25.73
CA LEU A 16 11.35 9.81 24.84
C LEU A 16 11.76 8.50 24.16
N LEU A 17 10.83 7.57 23.94
CA LEU A 17 11.06 6.15 23.72
C LEU A 17 10.25 5.59 22.53
N ALA A 18 10.82 4.88 21.53
CA ALA A 18 10.16 4.52 20.26
C ALA A 18 10.58 3.19 19.55
N GLN A 19 9.84 2.61 18.57
CA GLN A 19 10.11 1.27 18.04
C GLN A 19 9.85 0.93 16.57
N SER A 20 10.50 -0.20 16.05
CA SER A 20 10.34 -0.86 14.75
C SER A 20 9.48 -2.15 14.88
N ASN A 21 8.76 -2.57 13.83
CA ASN A 21 8.05 -3.86 13.73
C ASN A 21 8.88 -4.96 13.06
N ALA A 22 10.19 -4.72 12.92
CA ALA A 22 11.13 -5.72 12.44
C ALA A 22 12.14 -6.02 13.54
N GLY A 23 12.52 -7.29 13.66
CA GLY A 23 13.50 -7.77 14.61
C GLY A 23 14.92 -7.81 14.04
N GLU A 24 15.86 -8.15 14.90
CA GLU A 24 17.27 -8.33 14.59
C GLU A 24 17.78 -9.65 15.15
N LEU A 25 18.47 -10.45 14.33
CA LEU A 25 19.22 -11.61 14.79
C LEU A 25 20.69 -11.24 14.95
N ARG A 26 21.26 -11.47 16.13
CA ARG A 26 22.69 -11.41 16.43
C ARG A 26 23.24 -12.83 16.59
N LEU A 27 23.84 -13.35 15.53
CA LEU A 27 24.39 -14.71 15.50
C LEU A 27 25.88 -14.67 15.79
N LYS A 28 26.34 -15.58 16.64
CA LYS A 28 27.78 -15.86 16.84
C LYS A 28 28.08 -17.33 16.51
N VAL A 29 29.03 -17.56 15.63
CA VAL A 29 29.46 -18.92 15.24
C VAL A 29 30.86 -19.19 15.77
N THR A 30 31.01 -20.32 16.46
CA THR A 30 32.29 -20.76 17.07
C THR A 30 32.58 -22.23 16.76
N GLY A 31 33.83 -22.60 16.81
CA GLY A 31 34.33 -23.97 16.74
C GLY A 31 34.17 -24.74 18.05
N PRO A 32 34.61 -26.01 18.06
CA PRO A 32 34.62 -26.84 19.26
C PRO A 32 35.54 -26.28 20.37
N ASP A 33 36.56 -25.55 19.97
CA ASP A 33 37.55 -24.83 20.81
C ASP A 33 37.07 -23.46 21.30
N GLY A 34 35.89 -23.00 20.83
CA GLY A 34 35.35 -21.70 21.17
C GLY A 34 35.91 -20.54 20.32
N LEU A 35 36.78 -20.82 19.35
CA LEU A 35 37.31 -19.80 18.44
C LEU A 35 36.24 -19.42 17.39
N PRO A 36 36.22 -18.14 16.95
CA PRO A 36 35.26 -17.66 15.94
C PRO A 36 35.49 -18.35 14.59
N ILE A 37 34.43 -18.62 13.88
CA ILE A 37 34.43 -19.25 12.56
C ILE A 37 33.66 -18.43 11.56
N LYS A 38 34.28 -18.09 10.42
CA LYS A 38 33.58 -17.56 9.25
C LYS A 38 32.79 -18.69 8.58
N ALA A 39 31.46 -18.59 8.54
CA ALA A 39 30.54 -19.59 8.06
C ALA A 39 29.48 -19.00 7.13
N SER A 40 28.97 -19.82 6.21
CA SER A 40 27.76 -19.50 5.46
C SER A 40 26.52 -19.73 6.34
N VAL A 41 25.60 -18.79 6.31
CA VAL A 41 24.37 -18.79 7.09
C VAL A 41 23.19 -18.65 6.14
N GLU A 42 22.24 -19.59 6.21
CA GLU A 42 20.98 -19.51 5.50
C GLU A 42 19.84 -19.35 6.51
N LEU A 43 19.02 -18.34 6.31
CA LEU A 43 17.86 -18.03 7.12
C LEU A 43 16.62 -18.07 6.25
N SER A 44 15.63 -18.94 6.60
CA SER A 44 14.43 -19.13 5.79
C SER A 44 13.17 -19.27 6.65
N SER A 45 12.02 -18.79 6.13
CA SER A 45 10.69 -18.96 6.71
C SER A 45 9.65 -19.05 5.60
N ASP A 46 9.01 -20.21 5.45
CA ASP A 46 7.97 -20.39 4.42
C ASP A 46 6.69 -19.61 4.75
N ALA A 47 6.37 -19.44 6.03
CA ALA A 47 5.21 -18.65 6.48
C ALA A 47 5.36 -17.17 6.12
N LEU A 48 6.58 -16.65 6.16
CA LEU A 48 6.94 -15.26 5.85
C LEU A 48 7.40 -15.09 4.39
N GLN A 49 7.46 -16.16 3.61
CA GLN A 49 8.04 -16.22 2.27
C GLN A 49 9.48 -15.68 2.23
N PHE A 50 10.24 -15.85 3.31
CA PHE A 50 11.58 -15.31 3.49
C PHE A 50 12.65 -16.34 3.23
N HIS A 51 13.68 -15.98 2.42
CA HIS A 51 14.85 -16.82 2.19
C HIS A 51 16.06 -15.95 1.86
N ARG A 52 17.05 -15.92 2.77
CA ARG A 52 18.29 -15.17 2.58
C ARG A 52 19.52 -15.95 3.01
N SER A 53 20.61 -15.71 2.27
CA SER A 53 21.95 -16.24 2.57
C SER A 53 22.83 -15.10 3.05
N PHE A 54 23.56 -15.36 4.12
CA PHE A 54 24.51 -14.45 4.75
C PHE A 54 25.84 -15.13 4.96
N SER A 55 26.87 -14.38 5.37
CA SER A 55 28.12 -14.92 5.88
C SER A 55 28.47 -14.22 7.19
N THR A 56 29.00 -14.96 8.17
CA THR A 56 29.59 -14.32 9.34
C THR A 56 30.90 -13.62 8.94
N ASP A 57 31.27 -12.60 9.71
CA ASP A 57 32.58 -11.94 9.59
C ASP A 57 33.73 -12.82 10.12
N ASP A 58 34.95 -12.26 10.10
CA ASP A 58 36.15 -12.96 10.59
C ASP A 58 36.14 -13.17 12.13
N SER A 59 35.28 -12.45 12.85
CA SER A 59 35.02 -12.64 14.30
C SER A 59 33.89 -13.61 14.58
N GLY A 60 33.38 -14.31 13.54
CA GLY A 60 32.28 -15.28 13.62
C GLY A 60 30.90 -14.63 13.91
N GLN A 61 30.75 -13.32 13.70
CA GLN A 61 29.51 -12.59 13.97
C GLN A 61 28.73 -12.30 12.70
N LEU A 62 27.39 -12.30 12.83
CA LEU A 62 26.43 -11.87 11.82
C LEU A 62 25.32 -11.08 12.52
N ILE A 63 24.96 -9.94 11.97
CA ILE A 63 23.77 -9.18 12.35
C ILE A 63 22.81 -9.17 11.15
N ALA A 64 21.72 -9.94 11.25
CA ALA A 64 20.65 -9.91 10.26
C ALA A 64 19.51 -9.00 10.75
N ARG A 65 19.17 -7.99 9.96
CA ARG A 65 18.23 -6.91 10.31
C ARG A 65 16.97 -6.96 9.48
N ASN A 66 15.98 -6.18 9.88
CA ASN A 66 14.68 -6.05 9.20
C ASN A 66 13.98 -7.41 9.01
N LEU A 67 14.09 -8.28 10.02
CA LEU A 67 13.41 -9.57 10.02
C LEU A 67 11.98 -9.38 10.52
N SER A 68 10.99 -9.75 9.71
CA SER A 68 9.58 -9.79 10.15
C SER A 68 9.44 -10.72 11.35
N PHE A 69 8.51 -10.46 12.26
CA PHE A 69 8.27 -11.34 13.40
C PHE A 69 7.74 -12.69 12.93
N GLY A 70 8.24 -13.78 13.52
CA GLY A 70 7.86 -15.15 13.21
C GLY A 70 8.98 -16.16 13.37
N LEU A 71 8.71 -17.38 12.90
CA LEU A 71 9.60 -18.53 13.05
C LEU A 71 10.50 -18.70 11.82
N TYR A 72 11.80 -18.82 12.06
CA TYR A 72 12.81 -18.99 11.04
C TYR A 72 13.60 -20.28 11.22
N ARG A 73 13.98 -20.92 10.12
CA ARG A 73 14.96 -21.98 10.06
C ARG A 73 16.34 -21.35 9.84
N LEU A 74 17.28 -21.66 10.75
CA LEU A 74 18.66 -21.24 10.69
C LEU A 74 19.55 -22.41 10.30
N GLN A 75 20.23 -22.32 9.16
CA GLN A 75 21.21 -23.28 8.73
C GLN A 75 22.59 -22.60 8.71
N VAL A 76 23.59 -23.22 9.36
CA VAL A 76 24.97 -22.72 9.37
C VAL A 76 25.89 -23.79 8.84
N GLN A 77 26.69 -23.45 7.83
CA GLN A 77 27.56 -24.39 7.14
C GLN A 77 28.99 -23.86 7.02
N ARG A 78 29.94 -24.74 7.24
CA ARG A 78 31.37 -24.50 7.00
C ARG A 78 32.03 -25.80 6.57
N GLU A 79 32.95 -25.70 5.60
CA GLU A 79 33.74 -26.85 5.14
C GLU A 79 34.52 -27.49 6.31
N SER A 80 34.52 -28.80 6.38
CA SER A 80 35.13 -29.63 7.47
C SER A 80 34.39 -29.60 8.81
N PHE A 81 33.21 -28.94 8.91
CA PHE A 81 32.36 -28.97 10.09
C PHE A 81 30.99 -29.60 9.80
N SER A 82 30.39 -30.18 10.82
CA SER A 82 29.00 -30.65 10.73
C SER A 82 28.04 -29.44 10.60
N PRO A 83 27.10 -29.43 9.63
CA PRO A 83 26.18 -28.35 9.50
C PRO A 83 25.27 -28.25 10.74
N HIS A 84 24.96 -27.01 11.16
CA HIS A 84 23.93 -26.74 12.17
C HIS A 84 22.61 -26.46 11.46
N ASP A 85 21.53 -27.03 11.96
CA ASP A 85 20.15 -26.77 11.49
C ASP A 85 19.27 -26.63 12.74
N GLY A 86 18.60 -25.48 12.88
CA GLY A 86 17.78 -25.16 14.06
C GLY A 86 16.67 -24.17 13.72
N LEU A 87 15.73 -24.03 14.66
CA LEU A 87 14.67 -23.02 14.58
C LEU A 87 14.99 -21.89 15.52
N ILE A 88 14.77 -20.66 15.06
CA ILE A 88 14.85 -19.44 15.85
C ILE A 88 13.57 -18.64 15.67
N GLU A 89 13.14 -17.99 16.71
CA GLU A 89 11.94 -17.15 16.74
C GLU A 89 12.33 -15.69 16.90
N ILE A 90 11.79 -14.83 16.03
CA ILE A 90 11.91 -13.37 16.11
C ILE A 90 10.53 -12.86 16.50
N HIS A 91 10.32 -12.53 17.76
CA HIS A 91 9.01 -12.17 18.30
C HIS A 91 8.86 -10.71 18.71
N SER A 92 9.96 -9.97 18.70
CA SER A 92 9.95 -8.54 19.01
C SER A 92 11.09 -7.81 18.28
N ALA A 93 11.08 -6.49 18.34
CA ALA A 93 12.18 -5.69 17.79
C ALA A 93 13.44 -5.72 18.67
N LEU A 94 13.40 -6.33 19.84
CA LEU A 94 14.58 -6.63 20.64
C LEU A 94 15.51 -7.59 19.88
N PRO A 95 16.83 -7.37 19.89
CA PRO A 95 17.76 -8.28 19.24
C PRO A 95 17.68 -9.69 19.84
N THR A 96 17.45 -10.68 19.00
CA THR A 96 17.56 -12.09 19.35
C THR A 96 19.01 -12.53 19.26
N GLU A 97 19.64 -12.84 20.37
CA GLU A 97 21.00 -13.34 20.41
C GLU A 97 21.02 -14.88 20.31
N TYR A 98 21.81 -15.41 19.36
CA TYR A 98 21.92 -16.84 19.15
C TYR A 98 23.38 -17.26 18.93
N VAL A 99 23.82 -18.32 19.62
CA VAL A 99 25.18 -18.86 19.52
C VAL A 99 25.17 -20.25 18.92
N VAL A 100 25.85 -20.43 17.79
CA VAL A 100 26.06 -21.73 17.16
C VAL A 100 27.49 -22.22 17.44
N LYS A 101 27.59 -23.38 18.03
CA LYS A 101 28.87 -24.10 18.18
C LYS A 101 28.95 -25.23 17.18
N LEU A 102 29.75 -25.07 16.13
CA LEU A 102 29.96 -26.11 15.15
C LEU A 102 30.88 -27.21 15.68
N SER A 103 30.56 -28.48 15.41
CA SER A 103 31.41 -29.63 15.67
C SER A 103 32.17 -30.04 14.41
N ILE A 104 33.35 -30.66 14.56
CA ILE A 104 34.10 -31.19 13.42
C ILE A 104 33.31 -32.32 12.77
N ALA A 105 33.22 -32.34 11.45
CA ALA A 105 32.49 -33.37 10.72
C ALA A 105 33.12 -34.76 10.99
N ALA A 106 32.39 -35.63 11.69
CA ALA A 106 32.74 -37.04 11.73
C ALA A 106 32.38 -37.68 10.38
N LEU A 107 33.20 -38.63 9.91
CA LEU A 107 32.94 -39.40 8.68
C LEU A 107 31.63 -40.18 8.83
N SER A 108 30.53 -39.64 8.36
CA SER A 108 29.15 -40.16 8.42
C SER A 108 28.32 -39.85 9.68
N THR A 109 27.47 -38.84 9.58
CA THR A 109 26.11 -38.88 10.17
C THR A 109 25.23 -37.90 9.40
N ALA A 110 24.26 -38.40 8.63
CA ALA A 110 23.18 -37.57 8.11
C ALA A 110 22.27 -37.19 9.29
N VAL A 111 22.28 -35.93 9.69
CA VAL A 111 21.27 -35.39 10.63
C VAL A 111 20.05 -35.11 9.79
N ASN A 112 19.04 -35.96 9.88
CA ASN A 112 17.70 -35.69 9.34
C ASN A 112 17.00 -34.73 10.30
N VAL A 113 17.04 -33.45 10.03
CA VAL A 113 16.11 -32.48 10.66
C VAL A 113 14.86 -32.42 9.80
N THR A 114 13.72 -32.75 10.38
CA THR A 114 12.43 -32.67 9.72
C THR A 114 12.08 -31.21 9.41
N ALA A 115 11.73 -30.93 8.15
CA ALA A 115 11.50 -29.58 7.62
C ALA A 115 10.18 -28.93 8.09
N ASP A 116 9.59 -29.36 9.21
CA ASP A 116 8.15 -29.26 9.48
C ASP A 116 7.66 -27.94 10.11
N ALA A 117 8.52 -26.96 10.35
CA ALA A 117 8.14 -25.94 11.35
C ALA A 117 7.79 -24.54 10.81
N THR A 118 8.13 -24.19 9.57
CA THR A 118 8.07 -22.78 9.13
C THR A 118 6.85 -22.38 8.30
N LEU A 119 5.94 -23.29 7.96
CA LEU A 119 4.69 -22.96 7.23
C LEU A 119 3.62 -22.29 8.09
N LEU A 120 3.68 -22.51 9.40
CA LEU A 120 2.76 -21.93 10.37
C LEU A 120 3.53 -21.03 11.33
N ASP A 121 3.00 -19.85 11.58
CA ASP A 121 3.48 -18.95 12.61
C ASP A 121 2.55 -19.05 13.82
N PRO A 122 2.98 -19.66 14.93
CA PRO A 122 2.15 -19.86 16.12
C PRO A 122 1.73 -18.56 16.81
N GLU A 123 2.44 -17.46 16.54
CA GLU A 123 2.17 -16.15 17.15
C GLU A 123 1.14 -15.34 16.38
N ARG A 124 0.77 -15.78 15.20
CA ARG A 124 -0.17 -15.08 14.32
C ARG A 124 -1.58 -15.08 14.89
N THR A 125 -2.03 -13.94 15.40
CA THR A 125 -3.37 -13.75 16.00
C THR A 125 -4.41 -13.19 15.02
N THR A 126 -4.05 -12.95 13.75
CA THR A 126 -4.90 -12.31 12.74
C THR A 126 -4.45 -12.66 11.32
N THR A 127 -5.18 -12.20 10.30
CA THR A 127 -4.78 -12.35 8.89
C THR A 127 -3.68 -11.36 8.54
N ILE A 128 -2.48 -11.88 8.23
CA ILE A 128 -1.31 -11.11 7.79
C ILE A 128 -0.76 -11.74 6.52
N ASN A 129 -0.42 -10.94 5.50
CA ASN A 129 0.25 -11.41 4.30
C ASN A 129 1.65 -10.81 4.22
N HIS A 130 2.64 -11.63 3.88
CA HIS A 130 4.02 -11.21 3.69
C HIS A 130 4.45 -11.44 2.24
N LEU A 131 5.25 -10.51 1.73
CA LEU A 131 5.94 -10.62 0.44
C LEU A 131 7.42 -10.30 0.67
N ASP A 132 8.30 -11.22 0.32
CA ASP A 132 9.75 -11.05 0.44
C ASP A 132 10.37 -10.46 -0.83
N SER A 133 11.66 -10.15 -0.77
CA SER A 133 12.42 -9.60 -1.89
C SER A 133 12.40 -10.49 -3.14
N LYS A 134 12.27 -11.82 -2.99
CA LYS A 134 12.17 -12.74 -4.12
C LYS A 134 10.81 -12.66 -4.81
N ALA A 135 9.71 -12.66 -4.05
CA ALA A 135 8.35 -12.48 -4.58
C ALA A 135 8.23 -11.14 -5.30
N ILE A 136 8.81 -10.07 -4.71
CA ILE A 136 8.88 -8.73 -5.30
C ILE A 136 9.69 -8.74 -6.60
N ALA A 137 10.86 -9.41 -6.62
CA ALA A 137 11.72 -9.47 -7.80
C ALA A 137 11.15 -10.31 -8.96
N ASP A 138 10.34 -11.34 -8.64
CA ASP A 138 9.71 -12.25 -9.61
C ASP A 138 8.28 -11.78 -10.00
N ARG A 139 7.85 -10.56 -9.60
CA ARG A 139 6.54 -9.98 -9.92
C ARG A 139 6.36 -9.82 -11.43
N PRO A 140 5.13 -9.85 -11.96
CA PRO A 140 4.84 -9.38 -13.31
C PRO A 140 5.28 -7.94 -13.50
N ALA A 141 5.41 -7.51 -14.73
CA ALA A 141 5.61 -6.09 -15.04
C ALA A 141 4.40 -5.26 -14.57
N SER A 142 4.65 -4.00 -14.28
CA SER A 142 3.62 -3.01 -13.91
C SER A 142 3.78 -1.76 -14.76
N LEU A 143 2.67 -1.07 -15.01
CA LEU A 143 2.73 0.28 -15.54
C LEU A 143 3.38 1.23 -14.50
N PRO A 144 4.05 2.32 -14.94
CA PRO A 144 4.60 3.32 -14.02
C PRO A 144 3.58 3.80 -13.00
N GLY A 145 4.00 3.97 -11.74
CA GLY A 145 3.12 4.37 -10.63
C GLY A 145 2.32 3.23 -10.00
N ARG A 146 2.52 1.95 -10.38
CA ARG A 146 1.66 0.83 -9.92
C ARG A 146 2.40 -0.36 -9.34
N SER A 147 3.72 -0.34 -9.33
CA SER A 147 4.52 -1.53 -8.99
C SER A 147 4.24 -2.07 -7.59
N LEU A 148 4.08 -1.20 -6.59
CA LEU A 148 3.74 -1.56 -5.22
C LEU A 148 2.24 -1.87 -5.03
N PRO A 149 1.29 -1.05 -5.53
CA PRO A 149 -0.13 -1.38 -5.51
C PRO A 149 -0.48 -2.73 -6.14
N ASP A 150 0.13 -3.10 -7.27
CA ASP A 150 -0.12 -4.40 -7.93
C ASP A 150 0.26 -5.59 -7.06
N LEU A 151 1.38 -5.48 -6.33
CA LEU A 151 1.79 -6.50 -5.36
C LEU A 151 0.76 -6.67 -4.23
N VAL A 152 0.23 -5.56 -3.70
CA VAL A 152 -0.78 -5.56 -2.65
C VAL A 152 -2.11 -6.13 -3.18
N ASN A 153 -2.54 -5.70 -4.38
CA ASN A 153 -3.76 -6.18 -5.02
C ASN A 153 -3.75 -7.70 -5.29
N SER A 154 -2.58 -8.32 -5.40
CA SER A 154 -2.47 -9.78 -5.55
C SER A 154 -2.96 -10.56 -4.32
N GLN A 155 -3.07 -9.92 -3.16
CA GLN A 155 -3.48 -10.56 -1.90
C GLN A 155 -5.02 -10.62 -1.78
N PRO A 156 -5.59 -11.59 -0.99
CA PRO A 156 -7.03 -11.66 -0.78
C PRO A 156 -7.56 -10.42 -0.04
N GLY A 157 -8.80 -10.04 -0.32
CA GLY A 157 -9.46 -8.89 0.31
C GLY A 157 -9.11 -7.52 -0.29
N TRP A 158 -8.19 -7.45 -1.24
CA TRP A 158 -7.84 -6.21 -1.94
C TRP A 158 -8.53 -6.13 -3.30
N LEU A 159 -8.88 -4.92 -3.68
CA LEU A 159 -9.55 -4.64 -4.93
C LEU A 159 -8.96 -3.35 -5.53
N TYR A 160 -8.89 -3.28 -6.86
CA TYR A 160 -8.69 -2.03 -7.59
C TYR A 160 -10.03 -1.44 -8.04
N GLU A 161 -10.17 -0.17 -7.80
CA GLU A 161 -11.01 0.69 -8.63
C GLU A 161 -10.22 1.14 -9.87
N GLY A 162 -10.48 2.31 -10.44
CA GLY A 162 -9.61 2.87 -11.47
C GLY A 162 -8.28 3.38 -10.90
N ASN A 163 -7.26 3.52 -11.77
CA ASN A 163 -6.00 4.19 -11.46
C ASN A 163 -5.18 3.59 -10.30
N ALA A 164 -5.31 2.28 -10.08
CA ALA A 164 -4.63 1.54 -9.01
C ALA A 164 -4.95 2.00 -7.57
N VAL A 165 -6.12 2.61 -7.36
CA VAL A 165 -6.62 2.91 -6.02
C VAL A 165 -6.96 1.60 -5.31
N LEU A 166 -6.36 1.40 -4.13
CA LEU A 166 -6.46 0.16 -3.36
C LEU A 166 -7.59 0.22 -2.34
N HIS A 167 -8.51 -0.73 -2.43
CA HIS A 167 -9.64 -0.88 -1.50
C HIS A 167 -9.51 -2.14 -0.66
N PRO A 168 -9.13 -2.03 0.62
CA PRO A 168 -9.06 -3.17 1.52
C PRO A 168 -10.44 -3.57 2.01
N ARG A 169 -10.92 -4.75 1.61
CA ARG A 169 -12.21 -5.31 2.06
C ARG A 169 -13.40 -4.37 1.85
N GLY A 170 -13.44 -3.72 0.69
CA GLY A 170 -14.50 -2.80 0.32
C GLY A 170 -14.50 -1.46 1.08
N SER A 171 -13.36 -0.99 1.52
CA SER A 171 -13.23 0.30 2.23
C SER A 171 -12.49 1.32 1.37
N GLU A 172 -13.01 2.54 1.30
CA GLU A 172 -12.40 3.67 0.59
C GLU A 172 -11.25 4.31 1.37
N TYR A 173 -10.20 4.81 0.67
CA TYR A 173 -9.04 5.60 1.20
C TYR A 173 -8.48 5.16 2.54
N GLN A 174 -8.64 3.90 2.89
CA GLN A 174 -8.44 3.45 4.25
C GLN A 174 -7.14 2.67 4.42
N THR A 175 -6.23 2.82 3.46
CA THR A 175 -4.93 2.14 3.46
C THR A 175 -3.86 3.06 4.04
N GLN A 176 -3.11 2.55 5.01
CA GLN A 176 -1.95 3.23 5.58
C GLN A 176 -0.66 2.57 5.09
N PHE A 177 0.18 3.33 4.38
CA PHE A 177 1.55 2.92 4.11
C PHE A 177 2.44 3.32 5.29
N VAL A 178 3.29 2.39 5.72
CA VAL A 178 4.28 2.60 6.79
C VAL A 178 5.65 2.31 6.21
N VAL A 179 6.42 3.34 5.91
CA VAL A 179 7.72 3.23 5.24
C VAL A 179 8.84 3.29 6.26
N ASP A 180 9.63 2.24 6.37
CA ASP A 180 10.70 2.09 7.37
C ASP A 180 10.21 2.45 8.80
N GLY A 181 8.95 2.13 9.08
CA GLY A 181 8.28 2.32 10.36
C GLY A 181 7.70 3.72 10.59
N ILE A 182 7.64 4.59 9.58
CA ILE A 182 7.00 5.90 9.65
C ILE A 182 5.71 5.86 8.82
N PRO A 183 4.54 6.12 9.41
CA PRO A 183 3.28 6.11 8.70
C PRO A 183 3.12 7.33 7.80
N LEU A 184 2.69 7.11 6.56
CA LEU A 184 2.24 8.14 5.64
C LEU A 184 0.70 8.19 5.71
N THR A 185 0.16 9.20 6.35
CA THR A 185 -1.27 9.28 6.70
C THR A 185 -2.03 10.40 5.99
N ASP A 186 -1.52 10.89 4.89
CA ASP A 186 -2.09 12.02 4.15
C ASP A 186 -3.50 11.78 3.59
N ASN A 187 -3.98 10.54 3.52
CA ASN A 187 -5.34 10.22 3.08
C ASN A 187 -5.70 10.83 1.71
N ARG A 188 -4.75 10.99 0.83
CA ARG A 188 -5.00 11.41 -0.55
C ARG A 188 -5.16 10.19 -1.46
N SER A 189 -5.68 10.41 -2.66
CA SER A 189 -5.76 9.34 -3.66
C SER A 189 -4.37 8.75 -3.93
N PRO A 190 -4.16 7.44 -3.75
CA PRO A 190 -2.85 6.82 -3.97
C PRO A 190 -2.37 6.92 -5.42
N SER A 191 -3.29 6.98 -6.39
CA SER A 191 -2.95 7.15 -7.81
C SER A 191 -2.37 8.53 -8.13
N LEU A 192 -2.61 9.50 -7.26
CA LEU A 192 -2.18 10.88 -7.40
C LEU A 192 -1.05 11.25 -6.44
N GLY A 193 -0.65 10.32 -5.59
CA GLY A 193 0.43 10.47 -4.65
C GLY A 193 1.77 9.92 -5.16
N PRO A 194 2.86 10.18 -4.45
CA PRO A 194 4.14 9.57 -4.73
C PRO A 194 4.06 8.05 -4.56
N GLU A 195 4.82 7.34 -5.37
CA GLU A 195 4.95 5.89 -5.29
C GLU A 195 6.36 5.49 -4.91
N ILE A 196 6.46 4.54 -4.00
CA ILE A 196 7.72 3.85 -3.74
C ILE A 196 7.88 2.78 -4.81
N GLU A 197 8.93 2.87 -5.62
CA GLU A 197 9.23 1.87 -6.64
C GLU A 197 9.51 0.51 -5.99
N ALA A 198 8.79 -0.54 -6.41
CA ALA A 198 8.93 -1.87 -5.81
C ALA A 198 10.34 -2.45 -5.93
N ASP A 199 11.18 -1.96 -6.85
CA ASP A 199 12.58 -2.35 -6.95
C ASP A 199 13.46 -1.78 -5.81
N ASP A 200 12.98 -0.79 -5.04
CA ASP A 200 13.61 -0.27 -3.82
C ASP A 200 13.07 -0.95 -2.53
N VAL A 201 12.16 -1.92 -2.67
CA VAL A 201 11.50 -2.59 -1.55
C VAL A 201 12.12 -3.94 -1.27
N ASP A 202 12.42 -4.19 0.00
CA ASP A 202 12.92 -5.46 0.51
C ASP A 202 11.81 -6.44 0.89
N SER A 203 10.80 -5.94 1.60
CA SER A 203 9.67 -6.76 2.05
C SER A 203 8.43 -5.91 2.32
N LEU A 204 7.26 -6.56 2.21
CA LEU A 204 5.97 -6.02 2.57
C LEU A 204 5.31 -6.89 3.64
N THR A 205 4.71 -6.24 4.64
CA THR A 205 3.80 -6.87 5.60
C THR A 205 2.44 -6.17 5.52
N ILE A 206 1.39 -6.92 5.23
CA ILE A 206 0.06 -6.40 4.92
C ILE A 206 -0.95 -6.90 5.96
N TYR A 207 -1.54 -5.97 6.71
CA TYR A 207 -2.56 -6.22 7.72
C TYR A 207 -3.93 -5.79 7.19
N THR A 208 -4.92 -6.64 7.26
CA THR A 208 -6.33 -6.34 6.93
C THR A 208 -7.27 -6.45 8.14
N ALA A 209 -6.80 -7.01 9.26
CA ALA A 209 -7.47 -7.10 10.56
C ALA A 209 -6.45 -7.26 11.67
N GLY A 210 -6.87 -7.17 12.94
CA GLY A 210 -6.00 -7.26 14.11
C GLY A 210 -4.84 -6.26 14.04
N ILE A 211 -5.13 -5.06 13.54
CA ILE A 211 -4.13 -4.02 13.30
C ILE A 211 -3.47 -3.65 14.65
N PRO A 212 -2.14 -3.69 14.79
CA PRO A 212 -1.47 -3.30 16.02
C PRO A 212 -1.87 -1.90 16.51
N ALA A 213 -1.97 -1.71 17.84
CA ALA A 213 -2.46 -0.45 18.43
C ALA A 213 -1.56 0.77 18.12
N GLU A 214 -0.32 0.54 17.71
CA GLU A 214 0.58 1.58 17.23
C GLU A 214 0.09 2.28 15.96
N TYR A 215 -0.65 1.57 15.09
CA TYR A 215 -1.22 2.15 13.87
C TYR A 215 -2.63 2.68 14.13
N GLY A 216 -2.93 3.82 13.54
CA GLY A 216 -4.22 4.49 13.69
C GLY A 216 -4.51 5.43 12.54
N ARG A 217 -5.62 6.18 12.66
CA ARG A 217 -6.05 7.20 11.71
C ARG A 217 -6.44 6.66 10.31
N LYS A 218 -6.33 5.35 10.10
CA LYS A 218 -6.78 4.58 8.93
C LYS A 218 -7.54 3.33 9.39
N MET A 219 -8.50 2.88 8.60
CA MET A 219 -9.41 1.80 9.01
C MET A 219 -9.27 0.52 8.19
N GLY A 220 -8.90 0.64 6.91
CA GLY A 220 -8.98 -0.47 5.97
C GLY A 220 -7.87 -1.50 6.11
N GLY A 221 -6.64 -1.05 6.17
CA GLY A 221 -5.46 -1.90 6.25
C GLY A 221 -4.17 -1.11 6.41
N VAL A 222 -3.11 -1.80 6.81
CA VAL A 222 -1.76 -1.26 6.96
C VAL A 222 -0.81 -2.05 6.07
N ILE A 223 0.02 -1.36 5.33
CA ILE A 223 1.08 -1.91 4.47
C ILE A 223 2.41 -1.40 5.00
N GLU A 224 3.14 -2.25 5.69
CA GLU A 224 4.51 -1.96 6.09
C GLU A 224 5.44 -2.22 4.91
N VAL A 225 6.21 -1.21 4.55
CA VAL A 225 7.19 -1.22 3.47
C VAL A 225 8.56 -1.09 4.07
N ASN A 226 9.38 -2.13 3.98
CA ASN A 226 10.78 -2.07 4.36
C ASN A 226 11.60 -1.83 3.09
N THR A 227 12.38 -0.75 3.05
CA THR A 227 13.24 -0.44 1.92
C THR A 227 14.50 -1.31 1.92
N LEU A 228 15.05 -1.54 0.72
CA LEU A 228 16.25 -2.35 0.54
C LEU A 228 17.46 -1.71 1.23
N ARG A 229 18.05 -2.46 2.18
CA ARG A 229 19.26 -2.07 2.91
C ARG A 229 20.18 -3.27 3.06
N ASP A 230 21.30 -3.25 2.37
CA ASP A 230 22.30 -4.33 2.42
C ASP A 230 23.50 -3.87 3.28
N ALA A 231 23.61 -4.40 4.47
CA ALA A 231 24.66 -4.02 5.43
C ALA A 231 25.91 -4.93 5.37
N ARG A 232 26.27 -5.45 4.19
CA ARG A 232 27.50 -6.26 4.04
C ARG A 232 28.73 -5.39 4.19
N ALA A 233 29.49 -5.62 5.27
CA ALA A 233 30.74 -4.92 5.55
C ALA A 233 31.94 -5.64 4.91
N ASP A 234 31.94 -5.82 3.59
CA ASP A 234 33.00 -6.48 2.82
C ASP A 234 33.90 -5.48 2.08
N GLY A 235 33.61 -4.18 2.21
CA GLY A 235 34.37 -3.10 1.57
C GLY A 235 34.19 -3.05 0.05
N VAL A 236 33.08 -3.60 -0.45
CA VAL A 236 32.76 -3.62 -1.87
C VAL A 236 31.45 -2.83 -2.09
N LEU A 237 31.44 -2.02 -3.13
CA LEU A 237 30.21 -1.35 -3.57
C LEU A 237 29.23 -2.39 -4.12
N HIS A 238 28.02 -2.41 -3.57
CA HIS A 238 26.91 -3.24 -4.01
C HIS A 238 25.83 -2.40 -4.67
N GLY A 239 25.10 -2.98 -5.62
CA GLY A 239 24.02 -2.26 -6.25
C GLY A 239 23.18 -3.10 -7.17
N ASP A 240 22.06 -2.50 -7.59
CA ASP A 240 21.11 -3.07 -8.53
C ASP A 240 20.84 -2.04 -9.63
N VAL A 241 20.70 -2.53 -10.86
CA VAL A 241 20.24 -1.78 -12.01
C VAL A 241 19.11 -2.55 -12.66
N VAL A 242 17.95 -1.91 -12.83
CA VAL A 242 16.82 -2.49 -13.54
C VAL A 242 16.45 -1.58 -14.70
N LEU A 243 16.32 -2.17 -15.90
CA LEU A 243 15.80 -1.52 -17.09
C LEU A 243 14.52 -2.23 -17.51
N SER A 244 13.50 -1.46 -17.84
CA SER A 244 12.21 -1.98 -18.26
C SER A 244 11.71 -1.26 -19.51
N GLY A 245 10.89 -1.94 -20.30
CA GLY A 245 10.24 -1.32 -21.45
C GLY A 245 9.14 -2.23 -21.99
N GLY A 246 8.17 -1.64 -22.71
CA GLY A 246 7.04 -2.42 -23.21
C GLY A 246 6.00 -1.61 -23.98
N SER A 247 4.78 -2.16 -23.98
CA SER A 247 3.61 -1.56 -24.63
C SER A 247 3.34 -0.15 -24.10
N PHE A 248 2.66 0.67 -24.89
CA PHE A 248 2.28 2.06 -24.58
C PHE A 248 3.47 3.00 -24.43
N ASP A 249 4.53 2.82 -25.23
CA ASP A 249 5.77 3.59 -25.12
C ASP A 249 6.36 3.58 -23.68
N THR A 250 6.10 2.49 -22.94
CA THR A 250 6.59 2.35 -21.57
C THR A 250 8.10 2.12 -21.57
N ALA A 251 8.82 2.94 -20.81
CA ALA A 251 10.25 2.78 -20.56
C ALA A 251 10.55 3.19 -19.11
N GLY A 252 11.45 2.45 -18.47
CA GLY A 252 11.85 2.71 -17.09
C GLY A 252 13.27 2.28 -16.78
N ALA A 253 13.84 2.96 -15.81
CA ALA A 253 15.14 2.63 -15.25
C ALA A 253 15.13 2.84 -13.73
N PHE A 254 15.75 1.91 -13.00
CA PHE A 254 16.02 2.01 -11.58
C PHE A 254 17.51 1.71 -11.35
N VAL A 255 18.15 2.46 -10.48
CA VAL A 255 19.50 2.20 -10.02
C VAL A 255 19.59 2.37 -8.50
N ARG A 256 20.26 1.46 -7.85
CA ARG A 256 20.61 1.55 -6.43
C ARG A 256 22.08 1.21 -6.25
N VAL A 257 22.74 1.96 -5.39
CA VAL A 257 24.13 1.70 -4.97
C VAL A 257 24.23 1.84 -3.46
N GLN A 258 25.05 1.01 -2.84
CA GLN A 258 25.27 1.01 -1.39
C GLN A 258 26.68 0.55 -1.06
N ASP A 259 27.27 1.19 -0.05
CA ASP A 259 28.58 0.81 0.53
C ASP A 259 28.52 0.81 2.05
N THR A 260 29.23 -0.12 2.67
CA THR A 260 29.35 -0.25 4.12
C THR A 260 30.82 -0.17 4.55
N PHE A 261 31.18 0.85 5.25
CA PHE A 261 32.54 1.08 5.74
C PHE A 261 32.57 1.27 7.27
N GLY A 262 33.21 0.33 7.94
CA GLY A 262 33.22 0.29 9.39
C GLY A 262 31.81 0.11 9.97
N ARG A 263 31.30 1.12 10.68
CA ARG A 263 29.94 1.14 11.28
C ARG A 263 28.97 2.00 10.50
N ASN A 264 29.32 2.41 9.31
CA ASN A 264 28.50 3.29 8.50
C ASN A 264 28.07 2.57 7.24
N THR A 265 26.80 2.71 6.87
CA THR A 265 26.26 2.28 5.59
C THR A 265 25.65 3.50 4.89
N VAL A 266 26.04 3.74 3.64
CA VAL A 266 25.49 4.81 2.79
C VAL A 266 24.85 4.17 1.58
N GLY A 267 23.61 4.57 1.29
CA GLY A 267 22.87 4.11 0.13
C GLY A 267 22.30 5.27 -0.68
N ALA A 268 22.18 5.07 -1.98
CA ALA A 268 21.46 5.97 -2.87
C ALA A 268 20.66 5.16 -3.88
N SER A 269 19.44 5.58 -4.17
CA SER A 269 18.64 5.03 -5.28
C SER A 269 18.05 6.15 -6.13
N ALA A 270 17.76 5.83 -7.40
CA ALA A 270 17.05 6.71 -8.31
C ALA A 270 16.23 5.87 -9.29
N SER A 271 15.01 6.31 -9.59
CA SER A 271 14.17 5.75 -10.65
C SER A 271 13.63 6.82 -11.58
N GLY A 272 13.28 6.42 -12.80
CA GLY A 272 12.56 7.24 -13.75
C GLY A 272 11.79 6.36 -14.71
N ASN A 273 10.48 6.58 -14.81
CA ASN A 273 9.57 5.78 -15.62
C ASN A 273 8.64 6.68 -16.43
N MET A 274 8.26 6.24 -17.63
CA MET A 274 7.33 6.94 -18.52
C MET A 274 6.41 5.97 -19.25
N THR A 275 5.22 6.41 -19.60
CA THR A 275 4.25 5.65 -20.39
C THR A 275 3.26 6.56 -21.10
N ALA A 276 2.68 6.10 -22.21
CA ALA A 276 1.52 6.73 -22.85
C ALA A 276 0.17 6.21 -22.29
N ARG A 277 0.19 5.44 -21.18
CA ARG A 277 -1.01 4.94 -20.50
C ARG A 277 -0.80 4.99 -18.98
N TYR A 278 -0.69 6.19 -18.44
CA TYR A 278 -0.41 6.39 -16.99
C TYR A 278 -1.62 6.08 -16.13
N LEU A 279 -2.79 6.63 -16.45
CA LEU A 279 -4.06 6.35 -15.81
C LEU A 279 -4.89 5.33 -16.60
N ASN A 280 -5.99 4.87 -16.03
CA ASN A 280 -6.98 4.07 -16.75
C ASN A 280 -7.86 4.99 -17.61
N PRO A 281 -7.93 4.82 -18.92
CA PRO A 281 -8.74 5.67 -19.77
C PRO A 281 -10.22 5.41 -19.59
N VAL A 282 -11.04 6.41 -19.89
CA VAL A 282 -12.51 6.34 -19.81
C VAL A 282 -13.14 5.65 -21.03
N VAL A 283 -12.43 5.67 -22.17
CA VAL A 283 -12.78 4.98 -23.41
C VAL A 283 -11.59 4.16 -23.95
N PRO A 284 -11.79 3.16 -24.82
CA PRO A 284 -10.71 2.30 -25.32
C PRO A 284 -9.61 3.05 -26.09
N GLU A 285 -9.89 4.21 -26.66
CA GLU A 285 -9.01 5.01 -27.50
C GLU A 285 -7.84 5.65 -26.74
N ASN A 286 -7.88 5.70 -25.41
CA ASN A 286 -6.76 6.17 -24.55
C ASN A 286 -6.25 7.60 -24.87
N TYR A 287 -7.19 8.56 -24.97
CA TYR A 287 -6.84 9.96 -25.25
C TYR A 287 -6.18 10.62 -24.03
N THR A 288 -5.17 11.51 -24.29
CA THR A 288 -4.50 12.35 -23.29
C THR A 288 -4.14 11.56 -22.01
N ASN A 289 -3.17 10.63 -22.10
CA ASN A 289 -2.85 9.73 -20.99
C ASN A 289 -1.34 9.47 -20.84
N ARG A 290 -0.51 10.43 -21.22
CA ARG A 290 0.94 10.33 -21.00
C ARG A 290 1.27 10.68 -19.56
N GLY A 291 2.27 10.00 -19.01
CA GLY A 291 2.78 10.34 -17.68
C GLY A 291 4.20 9.88 -17.47
N THR A 292 4.85 10.57 -16.55
CA THR A 292 6.22 10.30 -16.07
C THR A 292 6.21 10.31 -14.55
N ILE A 293 7.03 9.47 -13.95
CA ILE A 293 7.29 9.45 -12.52
C ILE A 293 8.78 9.27 -12.28
N GLY A 294 9.32 9.90 -11.26
CA GLY A 294 10.70 9.76 -10.83
C GLY A 294 10.81 9.79 -9.31
N ASP A 295 11.74 9.02 -8.79
CA ASP A 295 12.07 8.93 -7.36
C ASP A 295 13.60 9.03 -7.20
N PHE A 296 14.01 9.68 -6.11
CA PHE A 296 15.40 9.75 -5.68
C PHE A 296 15.46 9.59 -4.17
N SER A 297 16.33 8.70 -3.67
CA SER A 297 16.56 8.56 -2.24
C SER A 297 18.04 8.51 -1.87
N LEU A 298 18.34 9.03 -0.68
CA LEU A 298 19.63 8.90 0.01
C LEU A 298 19.38 8.34 1.40
N SER A 299 20.21 7.40 1.83
CA SER A 299 20.14 6.82 3.16
C SER A 299 21.50 6.75 3.82
N TYR A 300 21.52 6.93 5.14
CA TYR A 300 22.69 6.80 5.98
C TYR A 300 22.32 6.07 7.26
N ASP A 301 22.95 4.93 7.50
CA ASP A 301 22.82 4.14 8.71
C ASP A 301 24.15 4.12 9.47
N ARG A 302 24.11 4.30 10.77
CA ARG A 302 25.29 4.24 11.63
C ARG A 302 25.02 3.49 12.93
N ASP A 303 25.80 2.45 13.19
CA ASP A 303 25.90 1.84 14.52
C ASP A 303 26.87 2.68 15.37
N ILE A 304 26.34 3.64 16.13
CA ILE A 304 27.15 4.54 17.00
C ILE A 304 27.84 3.69 18.05
N THR A 305 27.08 2.80 18.70
CA THR A 305 27.59 1.76 19.61
C THR A 305 26.89 0.41 19.26
N PRO A 306 27.24 -0.70 19.92
CA PRO A 306 26.46 -1.95 19.78
C PRO A 306 24.98 -1.82 20.24
N THR A 307 24.67 -0.80 21.04
CA THR A 307 23.33 -0.52 21.57
C THR A 307 22.64 0.67 20.91
N ASP A 308 23.34 1.47 20.12
CA ASP A 308 22.84 2.73 19.57
C ASP A 308 22.95 2.73 18.05
N ARG A 309 21.84 2.97 17.38
CA ARG A 309 21.77 3.11 15.92
C ARG A 309 21.07 4.40 15.52
N LEU A 310 21.61 5.06 14.53
CA LEU A 310 21.02 6.21 13.84
C LEU A 310 20.78 5.86 12.38
N THR A 311 19.58 6.11 11.89
CA THR A 311 19.19 6.04 10.48
C THR A 311 18.68 7.40 10.03
N LEU A 312 19.20 7.89 8.92
CA LEU A 312 18.75 9.12 8.26
C LEU A 312 18.43 8.79 6.81
N SER A 313 17.36 9.33 6.28
CA SER A 313 17.08 9.26 4.84
C SER A 313 16.39 10.51 4.33
N VAL A 314 16.64 10.82 3.07
CA VAL A 314 15.95 11.87 2.32
C VAL A 314 15.40 11.23 1.06
N ARG A 315 14.14 11.50 0.74
CA ARG A 315 13.47 11.05 -0.46
C ARG A 315 12.85 12.24 -1.18
N HIS A 316 12.94 12.24 -2.52
CA HIS A 316 12.28 13.21 -3.37
C HIS A 316 11.59 12.48 -4.51
N GLU A 317 10.31 12.77 -4.69
CA GLU A 317 9.45 12.13 -5.68
C GLU A 317 8.75 13.19 -6.52
N LEU A 318 8.59 12.89 -7.79
CA LEU A 318 7.86 13.75 -8.72
C LEU A 318 7.04 12.89 -9.68
N SER A 319 5.83 13.36 -10.01
CA SER A 319 5.06 12.78 -11.10
C SER A 319 4.38 13.89 -11.91
N ARG A 320 4.33 13.70 -13.21
CA ARG A 320 3.60 14.57 -14.14
C ARG A 320 2.80 13.71 -15.09
N PHE A 321 1.49 13.95 -15.21
CA PHE A 321 0.64 13.15 -16.08
C PHE A 321 -0.54 13.93 -16.64
N GLU A 322 -1.05 13.44 -17.77
CA GLU A 322 -2.28 13.91 -18.41
C GLU A 322 -3.48 13.14 -17.84
N ILE A 323 -4.63 13.79 -17.77
CA ILE A 323 -5.91 13.19 -17.38
C ILE A 323 -6.59 12.65 -18.63
N PRO A 324 -6.93 11.34 -18.68
CA PRO A 324 -7.65 10.74 -19.80
C PRO A 324 -9.04 11.35 -19.99
N ASN A 325 -9.48 11.46 -21.21
CA ASN A 325 -10.81 11.96 -21.56
C ASN A 325 -11.47 11.14 -22.67
N GLU A 326 -12.77 11.34 -22.86
CA GLU A 326 -13.65 10.69 -23.85
C GLU A 326 -13.89 11.55 -25.12
N GLN A 327 -13.04 12.50 -25.39
CA GLN A 327 -13.17 13.60 -26.34
C GLN A 327 -13.82 13.25 -27.69
N LEU A 328 -13.53 12.07 -28.25
CA LEU A 328 -14.08 11.67 -29.55
C LEU A 328 -15.48 11.04 -29.48
N GLN A 329 -15.83 10.45 -28.34
CA GLN A 329 -17.12 9.80 -28.14
C GLN A 329 -18.19 10.83 -27.76
N GLN A 330 -17.91 11.61 -26.71
CA GLN A 330 -18.85 12.57 -26.16
C GLN A 330 -18.98 13.86 -27.01
N PHE A 331 -17.90 14.30 -27.65
CA PHE A 331 -17.84 15.56 -28.39
C PHE A 331 -17.22 15.37 -29.78
N PRO A 332 -17.95 14.77 -30.76
CA PRO A 332 -17.44 14.60 -32.12
C PRO A 332 -17.02 15.92 -32.78
N GLN A 333 -17.65 17.05 -32.40
CA GLN A 333 -17.30 18.38 -32.84
C GLN A 333 -15.91 18.88 -32.33
N LEU A 334 -15.42 18.31 -31.21
CA LEU A 334 -14.09 18.58 -30.68
C LEU A 334 -12.99 17.72 -31.33
N GLN A 335 -13.37 16.79 -32.22
CA GLN A 335 -12.44 16.11 -33.10
C GLN A 335 -11.82 17.17 -34.06
N SER A 336 -10.91 17.91 -33.51
CA SER A 336 -10.02 18.89 -34.11
C SER A 336 -10.32 19.25 -35.59
N PRO A 337 -11.23 20.18 -35.91
CA PRO A 337 -10.99 21.03 -37.08
C PRO A 337 -9.65 21.71 -36.86
N PRO A 338 -8.87 21.94 -37.94
CA PRO A 338 -7.63 22.68 -37.81
C PRO A 338 -7.87 24.02 -37.10
N GLY A 339 -7.21 24.23 -35.95
CA GLY A 339 -7.33 25.43 -35.12
C GLY A 339 -8.15 25.32 -33.82
N THR A 340 -8.74 24.17 -33.48
CA THR A 340 -9.41 23.97 -32.17
C THR A 340 -8.41 23.44 -31.13
N THR A 341 -8.49 23.96 -29.91
CA THR A 341 -7.68 23.50 -28.77
C THR A 341 -8.24 22.18 -28.30
N ARG A 342 -7.41 21.12 -28.28
CA ARG A 342 -7.79 19.84 -27.67
C ARG A 342 -8.02 20.02 -26.17
N GLN A 343 -8.99 19.28 -25.62
CA GLN A 343 -9.12 19.16 -24.17
C GLN A 343 -7.85 18.55 -23.59
N LEU A 344 -7.25 19.25 -22.66
CA LEU A 344 -6.06 18.80 -21.96
C LEU A 344 -6.12 19.25 -20.50
N GLN A 345 -5.98 18.30 -19.60
CA GLN A 345 -5.75 18.55 -18.18
C GLN A 345 -4.48 17.80 -17.78
N THR A 346 -3.65 18.45 -16.97
CA THR A 346 -2.40 17.87 -16.47
C THR A 346 -2.34 17.98 -14.97
N ARG A 347 -1.73 16.99 -14.33
CA ARG A 347 -1.40 17.03 -12.91
C ARG A 347 0.11 16.89 -12.70
N ASP A 348 0.64 17.75 -11.85
CA ASP A 348 2.02 17.71 -11.36
C ASP A 348 2.00 17.49 -9.86
N ASN A 349 2.74 16.48 -9.35
CA ASN A 349 2.91 16.22 -7.94
C ASN A 349 4.39 16.26 -7.59
N PHE A 350 4.72 16.90 -6.47
CA PHE A 350 6.08 16.97 -5.93
C PHE A 350 6.03 16.64 -4.44
N GLU A 351 6.95 15.80 -4.00
CA GLU A 351 7.11 15.50 -2.57
C GLU A 351 8.59 15.42 -2.21
N THR A 352 8.91 16.00 -1.08
CA THR A 352 10.24 15.85 -0.46
C THR A 352 10.06 15.51 1.00
N MET A 353 10.68 14.43 1.45
CA MET A 353 10.64 14.01 2.84
C MET A 353 12.03 13.73 3.40
N GLY A 354 12.27 14.17 4.63
CA GLY A 354 13.43 13.83 5.43
C GLY A 354 13.01 12.99 6.62
N LEU A 355 13.63 11.84 6.81
CA LEU A 355 13.32 10.86 7.83
C LEU A 355 14.52 10.67 8.75
N ALA A 356 14.27 10.56 10.06
CA ALA A 356 15.27 10.26 11.06
C ALA A 356 14.76 9.20 12.03
N SER A 357 15.55 8.19 12.32
CA SER A 357 15.25 7.17 13.33
C SER A 357 16.48 6.95 14.22
N TYR A 358 16.28 6.96 15.52
CA TYR A 358 17.31 6.62 16.50
C TYR A 358 16.82 5.48 17.39
N GLN A 359 17.63 4.44 17.53
CA GLN A 359 17.35 3.24 18.33
C GLN A 359 18.37 3.12 19.46
N HIS A 360 17.89 2.82 20.68
CA HIS A 360 18.73 2.53 21.83
C HIS A 360 18.27 1.28 22.58
N ILE A 361 19.18 0.35 22.84
CA ILE A 361 18.95 -0.88 23.60
C ILE A 361 19.42 -0.62 25.02
N PHE A 362 18.51 -0.36 25.96
CA PHE A 362 18.84 -0.16 27.37
C PHE A 362 19.26 -1.46 28.08
N SER A 363 18.67 -2.56 27.68
CA SER A 363 18.99 -3.90 28.19
C SER A 363 18.51 -4.95 27.16
N PRO A 364 18.86 -6.24 27.29
CA PRO A 364 18.33 -7.29 26.43
C PRO A 364 16.81 -7.35 26.36
N ASN A 365 16.13 -6.74 27.35
CA ASN A 365 14.68 -6.78 27.51
C ASN A 365 14.01 -5.41 27.31
N VAL A 366 14.74 -4.34 27.02
CA VAL A 366 14.19 -2.99 26.86
C VAL A 366 14.84 -2.28 25.70
N LEU A 367 14.05 -1.97 24.74
CA LEU A 367 14.42 -1.25 23.52
C LEU A 367 13.61 0.04 23.40
N VAL A 368 14.24 1.02 22.80
CA VAL A 368 13.75 2.37 22.61
C VAL A 368 14.12 2.86 21.23
N ASN A 369 13.18 3.41 20.50
CA ASN A 369 13.40 4.09 19.22
C ASN A 369 12.72 5.47 19.21
N LEU A 370 13.34 6.44 18.54
CA LEU A 370 12.77 7.76 18.22
C LEU A 370 12.66 7.88 16.71
N ARG A 371 11.55 8.42 16.21
CA ARG A 371 11.38 8.69 14.79
C ARG A 371 10.86 10.09 14.57
N GLY A 372 11.34 10.73 13.53
CA GLY A 372 10.86 12.02 13.07
C GLY A 372 10.81 12.06 11.56
N MET A 373 9.87 12.83 11.04
CA MET A 373 9.75 13.14 9.61
C MET A 373 9.45 14.62 9.45
N VAL A 374 10.04 15.21 8.42
CA VAL A 374 9.59 16.48 7.85
C VAL A 374 9.27 16.23 6.39
N ARG A 375 8.09 16.70 5.94
CA ARG A 375 7.62 16.48 4.58
C ARG A 375 7.04 17.77 4.01
N ASP A 376 7.33 18.02 2.73
CA ASP A 376 6.78 19.10 1.91
C ASP A 376 6.17 18.46 0.67
N ASN A 377 4.89 18.72 0.42
CA ASN A 377 4.14 18.14 -0.68
C ASN A 377 3.34 19.21 -1.39
N SER A 378 3.34 19.19 -2.72
CA SER A 378 2.49 20.04 -3.55
C SER A 378 1.89 19.27 -4.71
N ASN A 379 0.65 19.67 -5.06
CA ASN A 379 -0.12 19.08 -6.16
C ASN A 379 -0.75 20.20 -6.99
N ASP A 380 -0.48 20.21 -8.28
CA ASP A 380 -1.01 21.19 -9.23
C ASP A 380 -1.87 20.49 -10.28
N LEU A 381 -3.14 20.91 -10.43
CA LEU A 381 -4.00 20.54 -11.55
C LEU A 381 -4.18 21.77 -12.46
N ASN A 382 -3.92 21.58 -13.74
CA ASN A 382 -4.04 22.63 -14.74
C ASN A 382 -4.87 22.17 -15.93
N SER A 383 -5.92 22.92 -16.27
CA SER A 383 -6.74 22.73 -17.46
C SER A 383 -6.41 23.73 -18.55
N ASN A 384 -6.56 23.34 -19.80
CA ASN A 384 -6.52 24.30 -20.91
C ASN A 384 -7.93 24.83 -21.24
N ASN A 385 -8.02 25.81 -22.13
CA ASN A 385 -9.28 26.42 -22.57
C ASN A 385 -10.20 25.45 -23.36
N GLY A 386 -9.72 24.27 -23.71
CA GLY A 386 -10.52 23.23 -24.36
C GLY A 386 -11.10 22.23 -23.38
N ALA A 387 -10.82 22.35 -22.09
CA ALA A 387 -11.40 21.48 -21.06
C ALA A 387 -12.92 21.70 -20.98
N TRP A 388 -13.68 20.63 -20.83
CA TRP A 388 -15.14 20.65 -20.79
C TRP A 388 -15.60 19.64 -19.72
N PRO A 389 -16.67 19.87 -18.98
CA PRO A 389 -17.52 21.09 -18.98
C PRO A 389 -16.98 22.24 -18.16
N ILE A 390 -15.85 22.07 -17.49
CA ILE A 390 -15.14 23.11 -16.73
C ILE A 390 -13.64 23.07 -17.02
N ALA A 391 -13.00 24.23 -16.94
CA ALA A 391 -11.55 24.33 -16.82
C ALA A 391 -11.23 24.53 -15.32
N ALA A 392 -10.73 23.49 -14.68
CA ALA A 392 -10.39 23.48 -13.25
C ALA A 392 -8.89 23.72 -13.04
N PHE A 393 -8.56 24.48 -12.00
CA PHE A 393 -7.20 24.78 -11.56
C PHE A 393 -7.12 24.55 -10.06
N LEU A 394 -6.11 23.80 -9.63
CA LEU A 394 -5.90 23.47 -8.23
C LEU A 394 -4.42 23.63 -7.91
N HIS A 395 -4.13 24.20 -6.76
CA HIS A 395 -2.80 24.19 -6.14
C HIS A 395 -2.97 23.87 -4.65
N ASN A 396 -2.65 22.65 -4.29
CA ASN A 396 -2.70 22.20 -2.90
C ASN A 396 -1.28 21.93 -2.40
N GLU A 397 -0.96 22.45 -1.24
CA GLU A 397 0.32 22.27 -0.56
C GLU A 397 0.07 21.87 0.89
N PHE A 398 0.88 20.94 1.41
CA PHE A 398 0.96 20.74 2.85
C PHE A 398 2.41 20.53 3.31
N LYS A 399 2.69 21.05 4.50
CA LYS A 399 3.95 20.85 5.21
C LYS A 399 3.66 20.05 6.47
N GLU A 400 4.40 18.98 6.69
CA GLU A 400 4.16 18.04 7.79
C GLU A 400 5.40 17.89 8.66
N GLY A 401 5.19 17.82 9.96
CA GLY A 401 6.16 17.45 10.96
C GLY A 401 5.61 16.30 11.80
N TYR A 402 6.15 15.10 11.61
CA TYR A 402 5.80 13.90 12.36
C TYR A 402 6.84 13.58 13.42
N PHE A 403 6.40 13.15 14.58
CA PHE A 403 7.23 12.63 15.64
C PHE A 403 6.57 11.42 16.30
N ASN A 404 7.34 10.36 16.53
CA ASN A 404 6.89 9.15 17.23
C ASN A 404 7.92 8.73 18.28
N ALA A 405 7.41 8.28 19.39
CA ALA A 405 8.18 7.82 20.53
C ALA A 405 7.51 6.62 21.21
N ALA A 406 8.12 5.41 21.24
CA ALA A 406 7.57 4.23 21.91
C ALA A 406 8.64 3.27 22.49
N VAL A 407 8.30 2.47 23.48
CA VAL A 407 9.14 1.50 24.17
C VAL A 407 8.66 0.07 23.96
N SER A 408 9.58 -0.89 23.76
CA SER A 408 9.30 -2.31 23.90
C SER A 408 9.98 -2.91 25.09
N ILE A 409 9.23 -3.76 25.74
CA ILE A 409 9.68 -4.44 26.96
C ILE A 409 9.30 -5.91 26.88
N HIS A 410 10.29 -6.78 26.87
CA HIS A 410 10.09 -8.22 27.08
C HIS A 410 10.13 -8.52 28.57
N HIS A 411 9.10 -9.18 29.10
CA HIS A 411 9.07 -9.65 30.47
C HIS A 411 8.35 -11.00 30.61
N GLY A 412 9.13 -12.06 30.64
CA GLY A 412 8.62 -13.42 30.81
C GLY A 412 7.79 -13.90 29.62
N ARG A 413 6.47 -13.77 29.67
CA ARG A 413 5.53 -14.16 28.61
C ARG A 413 4.88 -12.96 27.92
N HIS A 414 5.29 -11.77 28.27
CA HIS A 414 4.71 -10.51 27.85
C HIS A 414 5.67 -9.74 26.94
N GLU A 415 5.17 -9.27 25.81
CA GLU A 415 5.81 -8.34 24.90
C GLU A 415 5.04 -7.03 24.90
N TRP A 416 5.40 -6.15 25.83
CA TRP A 416 4.77 -4.84 25.96
C TRP A 416 5.30 -3.86 24.91
N LYS A 417 4.39 -3.04 24.38
CA LYS A 417 4.69 -1.93 23.51
C LYS A 417 3.83 -0.73 23.88
N ALA A 418 4.43 0.43 24.09
CA ALA A 418 3.71 1.66 24.39
C ALA A 418 4.37 2.85 23.69
N GLY A 419 3.61 3.86 23.31
CA GLY A 419 4.17 5.03 22.62
C GLY A 419 3.22 6.19 22.49
N VAL A 420 3.77 7.30 21.97
CA VAL A 420 3.07 8.53 21.65
C VAL A 420 3.45 8.98 20.25
N GLU A 421 2.53 9.65 19.57
CA GLU A 421 2.74 10.26 18.26
C GLU A 421 2.22 11.69 18.27
N SER A 422 2.86 12.53 17.48
CA SER A 422 2.39 13.86 17.12
C SER A 422 2.61 14.08 15.64
N ASP A 423 1.57 14.36 14.92
CA ASP A 423 1.56 14.69 13.50
C ASP A 423 0.93 16.06 13.33
N ASN A 424 1.68 16.98 12.75
CA ASN A 424 1.25 18.37 12.62
C ASN A 424 1.43 18.78 11.17
N LEU A 425 0.31 19.10 10.54
CA LEU A 425 0.32 19.55 9.15
C LEU A 425 -0.11 21.00 9.08
N PHE A 426 0.32 21.67 8.02
CA PHE A 426 -0.21 22.95 7.60
C PHE A 426 -0.69 22.82 6.16
N LEU A 427 -2.00 22.84 5.98
CA LEU A 427 -2.65 22.71 4.69
C LEU A 427 -2.86 24.09 4.06
N HIS A 428 -2.66 24.13 2.73
CA HIS A 428 -3.01 25.26 1.87
C HIS A 428 -3.76 24.72 0.66
N GLU A 429 -4.96 25.21 0.41
CA GLU A 429 -5.80 24.84 -0.73
C GLU A 429 -6.17 26.08 -1.53
N ASN A 430 -5.90 26.03 -2.83
CA ASN A 430 -6.31 27.04 -3.80
C ASN A 430 -6.98 26.32 -4.96
N PHE A 431 -8.28 26.50 -5.09
CA PHE A 431 -9.11 25.93 -6.15
C PHE A 431 -9.81 27.02 -6.92
N SER A 432 -9.87 26.90 -8.25
CA SER A 432 -10.74 27.71 -9.08
C SER A 432 -11.22 26.92 -10.29
N ASP A 433 -12.42 27.26 -10.77
CA ASP A 433 -12.93 26.76 -12.03
C ASP A 433 -13.54 27.88 -12.91
N ILE A 434 -13.66 27.57 -14.17
CA ILE A 434 -14.37 28.36 -15.17
C ILE A 434 -15.28 27.40 -15.93
N VAL A 435 -16.59 27.69 -15.95
CA VAL A 435 -17.55 26.92 -16.72
C VAL A 435 -17.32 27.17 -18.20
N THR A 436 -16.97 26.10 -18.94
CA THR A 436 -16.74 26.14 -20.39
C THR A 436 -17.94 25.61 -21.18
N ALA A 437 -18.85 24.88 -20.51
CA ALA A 437 -20.14 24.50 -21.08
C ALA A 437 -21.07 25.72 -21.27
N SER A 438 -22.05 25.59 -22.16
CA SER A 438 -23.02 26.68 -22.38
C SER A 438 -23.95 26.82 -21.19
N LEU A 439 -23.99 28.00 -20.58
CA LEU A 439 -24.99 28.42 -19.61
C LEU A 439 -26.17 29.14 -20.27
N THR A 440 -26.29 29.08 -21.61
CA THR A 440 -27.46 29.56 -22.34
C THR A 440 -28.43 28.38 -22.52
N PRO A 441 -29.70 28.54 -22.08
CA PRO A 441 -30.68 27.45 -22.19
C PRO A 441 -30.83 26.93 -23.64
N ASP A 442 -30.89 25.63 -23.80
CA ASP A 442 -31.21 24.96 -25.06
C ASP A 442 -32.70 25.16 -25.46
N GLN A 443 -33.15 24.51 -26.52
CA GLN A 443 -34.57 24.55 -26.98
C GLN A 443 -35.56 23.99 -25.95
N ASN A 444 -35.06 23.21 -24.96
CA ASN A 444 -35.90 22.63 -23.89
C ASN A 444 -35.80 23.44 -22.59
N GLY A 445 -34.98 24.51 -22.57
CA GLY A 445 -34.76 25.34 -21.41
C GLY A 445 -33.66 24.81 -20.46
N ALA A 446 -32.83 23.86 -20.89
CA ALA A 446 -31.79 23.22 -20.08
C ALA A 446 -30.37 23.72 -20.44
N CYS A 447 -29.47 23.70 -19.45
CA CYS A 447 -28.04 24.01 -19.59
C CYS A 447 -27.23 22.79 -19.11
N TYR A 448 -27.05 21.80 -19.98
CA TYR A 448 -26.34 20.57 -19.61
C TYR A 448 -24.80 20.76 -19.59
N PRO A 449 -24.09 20.22 -18.61
CA PRO A 449 -24.55 19.41 -17.45
C PRO A 449 -24.88 20.24 -16.21
N PHE A 450 -25.02 21.54 -16.33
CA PHE A 450 -25.27 22.49 -15.22
C PHE A 450 -26.71 22.98 -15.18
N ASP A 451 -27.11 23.57 -14.03
CA ASP A 451 -28.22 24.49 -13.98
C ASP A 451 -27.84 25.82 -14.70
N CYS A 452 -28.75 26.39 -15.45
CA CYS A 452 -28.51 27.69 -16.10
C CYS A 452 -28.20 28.85 -15.11
N ALA A 453 -28.51 28.66 -13.85
CA ALA A 453 -28.17 29.58 -12.75
C ALA A 453 -26.75 29.32 -12.15
N THR A 454 -26.02 28.29 -12.60
CA THR A 454 -24.67 28.03 -12.13
C THR A 454 -23.76 29.22 -12.38
N PRO A 455 -22.95 29.66 -11.39
CA PRO A 455 -21.98 30.71 -11.59
C PRO A 455 -21.00 30.38 -12.71
N PRO A 456 -20.61 31.34 -13.56
CA PRO A 456 -19.68 31.08 -14.66
C PRO A 456 -18.24 30.78 -14.19
N SER A 457 -17.94 31.04 -12.95
CA SER A 457 -16.66 30.71 -12.30
C SER A 457 -16.82 30.66 -10.79
N PHE A 458 -15.99 29.88 -10.14
CA PHE A 458 -15.88 29.79 -8.68
C PHE A 458 -14.40 29.82 -8.27
N SER A 459 -14.10 30.28 -7.08
CA SER A 459 -12.76 30.22 -6.50
C SER A 459 -12.81 30.10 -5.00
N PHE A 460 -11.85 29.35 -4.46
CA PHE A 460 -11.66 29.11 -3.03
C PHE A 460 -10.19 29.22 -2.67
N LEU A 461 -9.91 29.83 -1.53
CA LEU A 461 -8.57 29.90 -0.94
C LEU A 461 -8.68 29.63 0.56
N GLY A 462 -8.04 28.58 1.04
CA GLY A 462 -8.04 28.17 2.43
C GLY A 462 -6.67 27.78 2.94
N SER A 463 -6.39 28.06 4.21
CA SER A 463 -5.18 27.53 4.88
C SER A 463 -5.50 27.28 6.34
N ARG A 464 -5.05 26.11 6.85
CA ARG A 464 -5.34 25.72 8.23
C ARG A 464 -4.30 24.74 8.77
N PRO A 465 -3.89 24.86 10.06
CA PRO A 465 -3.12 23.82 10.72
C PRO A 465 -4.01 22.62 11.04
N ASP A 466 -3.47 21.43 10.86
CA ASP A 466 -3.98 20.16 11.37
C ASP A 466 -3.12 19.68 12.54
N LEU A 467 -3.77 19.21 13.60
CA LEU A 467 -3.12 18.65 14.77
C LEU A 467 -3.67 17.27 15.06
N GLU A 468 -2.83 16.27 14.83
CA GLU A 468 -3.15 14.88 15.13
C GLU A 468 -2.20 14.34 16.21
N GLN A 469 -2.74 13.89 17.33
CA GLN A 469 -1.97 13.36 18.45
C GLN A 469 -2.50 12.00 18.85
N SER A 470 -1.61 11.11 19.25
CA SER A 470 -2.01 9.76 19.64
C SER A 470 -1.15 9.22 20.77
N ALA A 471 -1.73 8.31 21.54
CA ALA A 471 -1.00 7.49 22.50
C ALA A 471 -1.53 6.06 22.45
N PHE A 472 -0.65 5.08 22.61
CA PHE A 472 -1.03 3.68 22.55
C PHE A 472 -0.27 2.82 23.57
N VAL A 473 -0.89 1.69 23.94
CA VAL A 473 -0.27 0.60 24.68
C VAL A 473 -0.82 -0.73 24.16
N GLN A 474 0.05 -1.71 24.03
CA GLN A 474 -0.34 -3.10 23.68
C GLN A 474 0.53 -4.11 24.40
N ASP A 475 -0.01 -5.32 24.56
CA ASP A 475 0.68 -6.46 25.14
C ASP A 475 0.38 -7.72 24.31
N LEU A 476 1.42 -8.40 23.84
CA LEU A 476 1.35 -9.73 23.22
C LEU A 476 1.78 -10.76 24.28
N VAL A 477 0.86 -11.66 24.63
CA VAL A 477 1.04 -12.60 25.72
C VAL A 477 1.03 -14.05 25.23
N HIS A 478 2.08 -14.82 25.58
CA HIS A 478 2.22 -16.24 25.23
C HIS A 478 1.80 -17.13 26.39
N LEU A 479 0.67 -17.84 26.23
CA LEU A 479 0.09 -18.74 27.22
C LEU A 479 0.09 -20.20 26.74
N GLY A 480 1.27 -20.74 26.51
CA GLY A 480 1.47 -22.09 25.98
C GLY A 480 1.06 -22.21 24.51
N LYS A 481 -0.12 -22.75 24.24
CA LYS A 481 -0.67 -22.88 22.88
C LYS A 481 -1.60 -21.70 22.49
N TRP A 482 -1.76 -20.75 23.38
CA TRP A 482 -2.55 -19.55 23.15
C TRP A 482 -1.63 -18.34 23.03
N THR A 483 -1.91 -17.49 22.06
CA THR A 483 -1.33 -16.17 21.90
C THR A 483 -2.45 -15.14 21.98
N VAL A 484 -2.30 -14.14 22.81
CA VAL A 484 -3.29 -13.07 23.02
C VAL A 484 -2.62 -11.74 22.78
N ASN A 485 -3.19 -10.91 21.93
CA ASN A 485 -2.76 -9.52 21.75
C ASN A 485 -3.89 -8.59 22.20
N ALA A 486 -3.60 -7.65 23.10
CA ALA A 486 -4.55 -6.67 23.61
C ALA A 486 -3.92 -5.28 23.54
N GLY A 487 -4.64 -4.32 22.97
CA GLY A 487 -4.15 -2.96 22.77
C GLY A 487 -5.22 -1.91 23.01
N LEU A 488 -4.77 -0.72 23.35
CA LEU A 488 -5.60 0.47 23.47
C LEU A 488 -4.88 1.63 22.83
N ARG A 489 -5.59 2.39 21.98
CA ARG A 489 -5.10 3.60 21.36
C ARG A 489 -6.07 4.75 21.65
N TRP A 490 -5.52 5.91 21.94
CA TRP A 490 -6.23 7.20 21.97
C TRP A 490 -5.74 8.05 20.81
N ASP A 491 -6.66 8.68 20.08
CA ASP A 491 -6.39 9.61 18.99
C ASP A 491 -7.10 10.94 19.25
N HIS A 492 -6.44 12.04 18.95
CA HIS A 492 -6.97 13.39 18.91
C HIS A 492 -6.78 13.96 17.51
N TYR A 493 -7.84 14.55 16.95
CA TYR A 493 -7.85 15.18 15.62
C TYR A 493 -8.45 16.59 15.71
N GLN A 494 -7.77 17.56 15.13
CA GLN A 494 -8.20 18.95 15.10
C GLN A 494 -7.82 19.63 13.78
N LEU A 495 -8.72 19.58 12.79
CA LEU A 495 -8.63 20.33 11.52
C LEU A 495 -9.99 20.99 11.26
N VAL A 496 -10.91 20.33 10.55
CA VAL A 496 -12.26 20.84 10.25
C VAL A 496 -13.22 20.64 11.42
N VAL A 497 -12.94 19.65 12.26
CA VAL A 497 -13.63 19.36 13.52
C VAL A 497 -12.60 19.06 14.62
N ASN A 498 -13.04 19.06 15.89
CA ASN A 498 -12.22 18.64 17.01
C ASN A 498 -12.84 17.37 17.61
N GLN A 499 -12.13 16.24 17.52
CA GLN A 499 -12.62 14.94 18.00
C GLN A 499 -11.54 14.18 18.75
N ASN A 500 -11.98 13.35 19.71
CA ASN A 500 -11.16 12.37 20.41
C ASN A 500 -11.76 10.98 20.20
N ALA A 501 -10.92 9.97 20.03
CA ALA A 501 -11.34 8.60 19.89
C ALA A 501 -10.51 7.67 20.80
N VAL A 502 -11.16 6.64 21.34
CA VAL A 502 -10.49 5.55 22.05
C VAL A 502 -10.78 4.25 21.32
N SER A 503 -9.74 3.56 20.93
CA SER A 503 -9.75 2.42 20.03
C SER A 503 -9.18 1.17 20.70
N PRO A 504 -10.00 0.40 21.46
CA PRO A 504 -9.59 -0.90 21.96
C PRO A 504 -9.45 -1.91 20.83
N ARG A 505 -8.44 -2.78 20.93
CA ARG A 505 -8.14 -3.86 19.99
C ARG A 505 -7.81 -5.12 20.76
N PHE A 506 -8.32 -6.25 20.27
CA PHE A 506 -8.11 -7.54 20.90
C PHE A 506 -8.03 -8.63 19.86
N SER A 507 -7.02 -9.49 19.95
CA SER A 507 -6.95 -10.68 19.11
C SER A 507 -6.42 -11.87 19.90
N VAL A 508 -6.84 -13.07 19.53
CA VAL A 508 -6.46 -14.31 20.17
C VAL A 508 -6.26 -15.39 19.10
N ALA A 509 -5.21 -16.17 19.27
CA ALA A 509 -4.96 -17.37 18.48
C ALA A 509 -4.75 -18.59 19.37
N ARG A 510 -5.08 -19.76 18.82
CA ARG A 510 -4.78 -21.06 19.42
C ARG A 510 -4.10 -21.96 18.41
N HIS A 511 -2.92 -22.41 18.74
CA HIS A 511 -2.17 -23.39 17.96
C HIS A 511 -2.52 -24.82 18.37
N PHE A 512 -2.84 -25.68 17.40
CA PHE A 512 -3.10 -27.11 17.51
C PHE A 512 -2.00 -27.88 16.77
N PRO A 513 -0.83 -28.16 17.40
CA PRO A 513 0.32 -28.77 16.70
C PRO A 513 -0.01 -30.10 16.04
N ALA A 514 -0.77 -31.00 16.74
CA ALA A 514 -1.14 -32.30 16.22
C ALA A 514 -2.01 -32.25 14.94
N ALA A 515 -2.68 -31.10 14.69
CA ALA A 515 -3.50 -30.89 13.51
C ALA A 515 -2.84 -29.95 12.50
N SER A 516 -1.64 -29.44 12.79
CA SER A 516 -0.98 -28.36 12.04
C SER A 516 -1.95 -27.22 11.71
N LEU A 517 -2.65 -26.73 12.75
CA LEU A 517 -3.76 -25.78 12.62
C LEU A 517 -3.62 -24.64 13.64
N ILE A 518 -3.84 -23.41 13.18
CA ILE A 518 -4.03 -22.22 14.03
C ILE A 518 -5.44 -21.71 13.77
N VAL A 519 -6.15 -21.36 14.83
CA VAL A 519 -7.46 -20.68 14.76
C VAL A 519 -7.33 -19.35 15.49
N HIS A 520 -7.84 -18.28 14.90
CA HIS A 520 -7.76 -16.95 15.47
C HIS A 520 -9.08 -16.19 15.40
N ALA A 521 -9.22 -15.19 16.26
CA ALA A 521 -10.31 -14.23 16.24
C ALA A 521 -9.80 -12.86 16.65
N SER A 522 -10.32 -11.80 16.03
CA SER A 522 -9.98 -10.42 16.39
C SER A 522 -11.20 -9.50 16.45
N TYR A 523 -11.06 -8.46 17.26
CA TYR A 523 -11.93 -7.31 17.32
C TYR A 523 -11.09 -6.04 17.36
N ASP A 524 -11.37 -5.12 16.43
CA ASP A 524 -10.72 -3.82 16.35
C ASP A 524 -11.77 -2.71 16.35
N ARG A 525 -11.69 -1.79 17.31
CA ARG A 525 -12.29 -0.47 17.14
C ARG A 525 -11.26 0.44 16.50
N VAL A 526 -11.66 1.15 15.44
CA VAL A 526 -10.75 1.97 14.64
C VAL A 526 -11.35 3.35 14.38
N PHE A 527 -10.48 4.32 14.20
CA PHE A 527 -10.79 5.71 13.93
C PHE A 527 -10.02 6.16 12.68
N GLN A 528 -10.69 6.90 11.78
CA GLN A 528 -10.06 7.44 10.57
C GLN A 528 -10.38 8.92 10.42
N THR A 529 -9.35 9.71 10.19
CA THR A 529 -9.47 11.11 9.80
C THR A 529 -9.88 11.24 8.33
N PRO A 530 -10.60 12.30 7.93
CA PRO A 530 -10.93 12.55 6.54
C PRO A 530 -9.69 12.72 5.66
N SER A 531 -9.83 12.51 4.37
CA SER A 531 -8.80 12.79 3.38
C SER A 531 -8.41 14.27 3.36
N PHE A 532 -7.14 14.59 3.16
CA PHE A 532 -6.67 15.99 3.10
C PHE A 532 -6.97 16.67 1.78
N GLU A 533 -7.16 15.93 0.69
CA GLU A 533 -7.38 16.51 -0.62
C GLU A 533 -8.68 17.32 -0.64
N ASN A 534 -8.56 18.64 -0.80
CA ASN A 534 -9.68 19.58 -0.83
C ASN A 534 -10.63 19.52 0.39
N ILE A 535 -10.13 19.12 1.57
CA ILE A 535 -10.96 19.02 2.80
C ILE A 535 -11.47 20.36 3.28
N LEU A 536 -10.67 21.44 3.14
CA LEU A 536 -11.07 22.78 3.56
C LEU A 536 -12.16 23.29 2.64
N LEU A 537 -12.01 23.10 1.32
CA LEU A 537 -13.02 23.40 0.31
C LEU A 537 -14.30 22.59 0.59
N ALA A 538 -14.23 21.27 0.68
CA ALA A 538 -15.37 20.36 0.90
C ALA A 538 -16.11 20.64 2.23
N SER A 539 -15.48 21.31 3.17
CA SER A 539 -16.04 21.66 4.48
C SER A 539 -16.40 23.15 4.61
N SER A 540 -16.18 23.97 3.57
CA SER A 540 -16.47 25.39 3.57
C SER A 540 -17.93 25.70 3.26
N PRO A 541 -18.56 26.66 3.97
CA PRO A 541 -19.86 27.21 3.56
C PRO A 541 -19.86 27.82 2.16
N ASP A 542 -18.71 28.20 1.60
CA ASP A 542 -18.59 28.83 0.29
C ASP A 542 -19.12 27.95 -0.84
N VAL A 543 -19.05 26.61 -0.68
CA VAL A 543 -19.60 25.64 -1.65
C VAL A 543 -21.12 25.74 -1.81
N THR A 544 -21.83 26.40 -0.90
CA THR A 544 -23.27 26.64 -1.01
C THR A 544 -23.64 27.53 -2.21
N VAL A 545 -22.68 28.31 -2.74
CA VAL A 545 -22.84 29.09 -3.96
C VAL A 545 -22.99 28.17 -5.18
N LEU A 546 -22.36 27.01 -5.17
CA LEU A 546 -22.44 26.02 -6.23
C LEU A 546 -23.74 25.22 -6.16
N ASN A 547 -24.17 24.86 -4.94
CA ASN A 547 -25.46 24.19 -4.70
C ASN A 547 -25.98 24.47 -3.27
N ALA A 548 -27.07 25.27 -3.19
CA ALA A 548 -27.68 25.66 -1.92
C ALA A 548 -28.35 24.50 -1.15
N ASN A 549 -28.59 23.35 -1.80
CA ASN A 549 -29.32 22.23 -1.20
C ASN A 549 -28.39 21.22 -0.50
N VAL A 550 -27.08 21.32 -0.71
CA VAL A 550 -26.08 20.41 -0.15
C VAL A 550 -25.45 21.03 1.11
N LEU A 551 -26.06 20.84 2.27
CA LEU A 551 -25.69 21.53 3.51
C LEU A 551 -25.46 20.59 4.69
N ARG A 552 -24.54 19.62 4.54
CA ARG A 552 -24.10 18.80 5.66
C ARG A 552 -22.59 18.91 5.79
N LEU A 553 -22.19 19.99 6.44
CA LEU A 553 -20.80 20.39 6.65
C LEU A 553 -20.49 20.44 8.16
N PRO A 554 -19.26 20.25 8.60
CA PRO A 554 -18.09 19.76 7.87
C PRO A 554 -18.08 18.23 7.71
N VAL A 555 -17.19 17.70 6.89
CA VAL A 555 -16.89 16.26 6.79
C VAL A 555 -16.43 15.74 8.15
N GLN A 556 -16.96 14.59 8.58
CA GLN A 556 -16.70 14.01 9.89
C GLN A 556 -15.74 12.81 9.80
N PRO A 557 -14.87 12.60 10.80
CA PRO A 557 -14.08 11.38 10.91
C PRO A 557 -14.95 10.12 11.00
N SER A 558 -14.42 9.03 10.48
CA SER A 558 -15.08 7.71 10.48
C SER A 558 -14.74 6.91 11.73
N HIS A 559 -15.71 6.10 12.18
CA HIS A 559 -15.54 5.15 13.28
C HIS A 559 -15.96 3.76 12.87
N GLY A 560 -15.11 2.74 13.08
CA GLY A 560 -15.42 1.36 12.70
C GLY A 560 -15.31 0.38 13.86
N ASN A 561 -16.15 -0.69 13.80
CA ASN A 561 -16.04 -1.87 14.63
C ASN A 561 -15.86 -3.07 13.69
N TYR A 562 -14.71 -3.74 13.78
CA TYR A 562 -14.30 -4.81 12.90
C TYR A 562 -14.17 -6.12 13.66
N PHE A 563 -14.69 -7.18 13.08
CA PHE A 563 -14.62 -8.53 13.60
C PHE A 563 -14.02 -9.44 12.55
N GLU A 564 -13.09 -10.29 12.94
CA GLU A 564 -12.55 -11.35 12.10
C GLU A 564 -12.52 -12.67 12.89
N PHE A 565 -12.80 -13.75 12.18
CA PHE A 565 -12.57 -15.13 12.63
C PHE A 565 -11.88 -15.88 11.50
N GLY A 566 -10.75 -16.55 11.79
CA GLY A 566 -9.99 -17.23 10.76
C GLY A 566 -9.27 -18.48 11.25
N ALA A 567 -8.72 -19.21 10.29
CA ALA A 567 -7.94 -20.40 10.51
C ALA A 567 -6.82 -20.53 9.45
N THR A 568 -5.64 -20.95 9.90
CA THR A 568 -4.50 -21.29 9.05
C THR A 568 -4.13 -22.74 9.26
N LYS A 569 -4.05 -23.51 8.18
CA LYS A 569 -3.70 -24.93 8.22
C LYS A 569 -2.57 -25.26 7.25
N SER A 570 -1.56 -25.99 7.73
CA SER A 570 -0.54 -26.64 6.88
C SER A 570 -0.98 -28.05 6.50
N PHE A 571 -0.73 -28.41 5.24
CA PHE A 571 -0.95 -29.74 4.70
C PHE A 571 0.38 -30.34 4.18
N HIS A 572 0.84 -31.43 4.84
CA HIS A 572 2.05 -32.18 4.44
C HIS A 572 3.29 -31.27 4.25
N ASP A 573 3.36 -30.15 4.98
CA ASP A 573 4.44 -29.15 4.93
C ASP A 573 4.75 -28.63 3.51
N ARG A 574 3.74 -28.60 2.65
CA ARG A 574 3.81 -28.16 1.26
C ARG A 574 2.82 -27.06 0.92
N PHE A 575 1.63 -27.14 1.51
CA PHE A 575 0.54 -26.20 1.26
C PHE A 575 0.14 -25.52 2.55
N ARG A 576 0.02 -24.21 2.52
CA ARG A 576 -0.65 -23.46 3.57
C ARG A 576 -2.01 -23.01 3.05
N PHE A 577 -3.04 -23.24 3.83
CA PHE A 577 -4.39 -22.76 3.58
C PHE A 577 -4.79 -21.78 4.68
N ASP A 578 -5.11 -20.56 4.29
CA ASP A 578 -5.69 -19.52 5.14
C ASP A 578 -7.15 -19.33 4.74
N ALA A 579 -8.04 -19.23 5.73
CA ALA A 579 -9.44 -18.87 5.52
C ALA A 579 -9.91 -17.96 6.65
N ASN A 580 -10.68 -16.93 6.30
CA ASN A 580 -11.28 -16.04 7.27
C ASN A 580 -12.67 -15.58 6.87
N TYR A 581 -13.46 -15.17 7.85
CA TYR A 581 -14.71 -14.43 7.72
C TYR A 581 -14.55 -13.12 8.46
N PHE A 582 -14.99 -12.01 7.87
CA PHE A 582 -14.93 -10.69 8.49
C PHE A 582 -16.26 -9.96 8.40
N ARG A 583 -16.47 -9.01 9.33
CA ARG A 583 -17.59 -8.09 9.33
C ARG A 583 -17.18 -6.73 9.90
N ARG A 584 -17.56 -5.66 9.18
CA ARG A 584 -17.23 -4.28 9.48
C ARG A 584 -18.52 -3.47 9.61
N TYR A 585 -18.62 -2.68 10.67
CA TYR A 585 -19.68 -1.68 10.88
C TYR A 585 -19.00 -0.34 10.96
N VAL A 586 -19.33 0.58 10.07
CA VAL A 586 -18.69 1.89 9.96
C VAL A 586 -19.73 2.98 10.06
N ASP A 587 -19.50 3.96 10.93
CA ASP A 587 -20.25 5.21 11.03
C ASP A 587 -19.40 6.33 10.39
N ASN A 588 -20.05 7.28 9.71
CA ASN A 588 -19.42 8.29 8.86
C ASN A 588 -18.45 7.61 7.86
N TYR A 589 -18.97 6.67 7.08
CA TYR A 589 -18.17 5.91 6.13
C TYR A 589 -17.57 6.82 5.07
N ALA A 590 -16.25 6.96 5.11
CA ALA A 590 -15.51 7.84 4.21
C ALA A 590 -15.52 7.29 2.78
N ASP A 591 -15.68 8.23 1.85
CA ASP A 591 -15.59 8.04 0.41
C ASP A 591 -15.06 9.36 -0.20
N ASP A 592 -14.88 9.42 -1.50
CA ASP A 592 -14.58 10.67 -2.21
C ASP A 592 -15.47 10.86 -3.44
N ASP A 593 -15.50 12.07 -3.90
CA ASP A 593 -16.17 12.44 -5.15
C ASP A 593 -15.19 13.23 -6.04
N GLN A 594 -15.39 13.18 -7.34
CA GLN A 594 -14.60 13.91 -8.31
C GLN A 594 -15.41 15.05 -8.90
N ILE A 595 -14.77 16.20 -9.08
CA ILE A 595 -15.41 17.32 -9.76
C ILE A 595 -15.49 16.99 -11.25
N LEU A 596 -16.65 16.47 -11.69
CA LEU A 596 -16.93 16.13 -13.09
C LEU A 596 -15.77 15.29 -13.71
N SER A 597 -15.39 15.56 -14.94
CA SER A 597 -14.29 14.88 -15.64
C SER A 597 -12.91 15.49 -15.33
N THR A 598 -12.64 15.89 -14.07
CA THR A 598 -11.33 16.41 -13.64
C THR A 598 -10.63 15.41 -12.71
N ALA A 599 -9.36 15.64 -12.40
CA ALA A 599 -8.64 14.91 -11.35
C ALA A 599 -8.67 15.65 -10.00
N ALA A 600 -9.62 16.54 -9.78
CA ALA A 600 -9.86 17.15 -8.48
C ALA A 600 -10.89 16.32 -7.71
N SER A 601 -10.45 15.60 -6.69
CA SER A 601 -11.31 14.87 -5.76
C SER A 601 -11.46 15.64 -4.44
N PHE A 602 -12.51 15.31 -3.69
CA PHE A 602 -12.76 15.88 -2.37
C PHE A 602 -13.45 14.83 -1.48
N PRO A 603 -13.18 14.84 -0.16
CA PRO A 603 -13.75 13.86 0.74
C PRO A 603 -15.22 14.06 0.98
N ILE A 604 -15.95 12.96 1.04
CA ILE A 604 -17.33 12.85 1.49
C ILE A 604 -17.44 11.78 2.56
N ALA A 605 -18.58 11.66 3.20
CA ALA A 605 -18.88 10.56 4.10
C ALA A 605 -20.36 10.18 4.02
N PHE A 606 -20.65 8.89 3.89
CA PHE A 606 -22.00 8.35 4.07
C PHE A 606 -22.30 8.16 5.56
N ARG A 607 -23.57 8.23 5.92
CA ARG A 607 -23.99 8.05 7.31
C ARG A 607 -23.44 6.80 7.97
N LYS A 608 -23.42 5.66 7.24
CA LYS A 608 -22.84 4.40 7.70
C LYS A 608 -22.60 3.45 6.53
N ALA A 609 -21.75 2.44 6.76
CA ALA A 609 -21.63 1.26 5.91
C ALA A 609 -21.62 -0.03 6.73
N ILE A 610 -22.06 -1.14 6.11
CA ILE A 610 -21.92 -2.49 6.64
C ILE A 610 -21.30 -3.34 5.54
N ILE A 611 -20.10 -3.86 5.81
CA ILE A 611 -19.34 -4.67 4.86
C ILE A 611 -19.02 -6.01 5.53
N TYR A 612 -19.22 -7.12 4.82
CA TYR A 612 -18.86 -8.44 5.32
C TYR A 612 -18.41 -9.35 4.18
N GLY A 613 -17.66 -10.37 4.51
CA GLY A 613 -17.15 -11.28 3.50
C GLY A 613 -16.38 -12.46 4.06
N ALA A 614 -15.91 -13.28 3.14
CA ALA A 614 -15.04 -14.40 3.43
C ALA A 614 -13.87 -14.41 2.44
N GLU A 615 -12.71 -14.77 2.92
CA GLU A 615 -11.50 -14.87 2.13
C GLU A 615 -10.85 -16.24 2.30
N GLY A 616 -10.17 -16.68 1.26
CA GLY A 616 -9.36 -17.89 1.31
C GLY A 616 -8.11 -17.75 0.48
N LYS A 617 -6.99 -18.30 0.95
CA LYS A 617 -5.73 -18.35 0.22
C LYS A 617 -5.08 -19.71 0.36
N VAL A 618 -4.59 -20.26 -0.74
CA VAL A 618 -3.73 -21.43 -0.76
C VAL A 618 -2.36 -20.94 -1.21
N ASP A 619 -1.37 -21.05 -0.36
CA ASP A 619 0.04 -20.80 -0.70
C ASP A 619 0.76 -22.13 -0.95
N LEU A 620 1.53 -22.18 -2.01
CA LEU A 620 2.47 -23.23 -2.37
C LEU A 620 3.87 -22.62 -2.44
N PRO A 621 4.58 -22.46 -1.31
CA PRO A 621 5.91 -21.83 -1.31
C PRO A 621 6.92 -22.62 -2.13
N HIS A 622 6.93 -23.94 -1.94
CA HIS A 622 7.82 -24.83 -2.66
C HIS A 622 7.29 -26.27 -2.72
N TRP A 623 7.02 -26.76 -3.92
CA TRP A 623 6.71 -28.17 -4.19
C TRP A 623 7.42 -28.66 -5.44
N ASN A 624 8.54 -29.37 -5.25
CA ASN A 624 9.45 -29.76 -6.32
C ASN A 624 9.93 -28.53 -7.12
N ARG A 625 9.37 -28.34 -8.33
CA ARG A 625 9.68 -27.23 -9.24
C ARG A 625 8.55 -26.18 -9.33
N PHE A 626 7.50 -26.34 -8.55
CA PHE A 626 6.35 -25.45 -8.53
C PHE A 626 6.35 -24.56 -7.29
N SER A 627 5.94 -23.32 -7.47
CA SER A 627 5.55 -22.38 -6.41
C SER A 627 4.39 -21.53 -6.89
N GLY A 628 3.62 -20.95 -5.99
CA GLY A 628 2.51 -20.09 -6.38
C GLY A 628 1.46 -19.94 -5.32
N PHE A 629 0.35 -19.31 -5.69
CA PHE A 629 -0.80 -19.10 -4.82
C PHE A 629 -2.11 -19.11 -5.61
N LEU A 630 -3.20 -19.37 -4.89
CA LEU A 630 -4.58 -19.12 -5.30
C LEU A 630 -5.28 -18.36 -4.18
N SER A 631 -5.86 -17.20 -4.49
CA SER A 631 -6.67 -16.42 -3.55
C SER A 631 -8.11 -16.27 -4.04
N TYR A 632 -9.04 -16.25 -3.10
CA TYR A 632 -10.46 -16.01 -3.33
C TYR A 632 -10.99 -15.04 -2.28
N SER A 633 -11.80 -14.08 -2.71
CA SER A 633 -12.51 -13.17 -1.83
C SER A 633 -13.98 -13.07 -2.24
N TYR A 634 -14.87 -13.13 -1.25
CA TYR A 634 -16.29 -12.82 -1.36
C TYR A 634 -16.59 -11.62 -0.49
N ILE A 635 -17.09 -10.51 -1.09
CA ILE A 635 -17.36 -9.26 -0.39
C ILE A 635 -18.78 -8.80 -0.70
N VAL A 636 -19.49 -8.33 0.33
CA VAL A 636 -20.79 -7.67 0.25
C VAL A 636 -20.70 -6.38 1.05
N GLY A 637 -20.92 -5.25 0.40
CA GLY A 637 -20.94 -3.93 1.00
C GLY A 637 -22.27 -3.20 0.74
N ASN A 638 -22.76 -2.46 1.73
CA ASN A 638 -23.87 -1.52 1.57
C ASN A 638 -23.56 -0.24 2.33
N ALA A 639 -23.81 0.89 1.70
CA ALA A 639 -23.74 2.21 2.29
C ALA A 639 -25.11 2.86 2.42
N TRP A 640 -25.28 3.81 3.35
CA TRP A 640 -26.55 4.46 3.68
C TRP A 640 -26.44 5.96 3.59
N PHE A 641 -27.41 6.60 2.92
CA PHE A 641 -27.61 8.04 2.95
C PHE A 641 -27.95 8.56 4.36
N PRO A 642 -27.79 9.86 4.67
CA PRO A 642 -27.32 10.92 3.78
C PRO A 642 -25.80 11.00 3.63
N VAL A 643 -25.36 11.74 2.60
CA VAL A 643 -23.96 12.13 2.39
C VAL A 643 -23.63 13.37 3.22
N THR A 644 -22.40 13.48 3.69
CA THR A 644 -21.78 14.65 4.33
C THR A 644 -20.55 15.07 3.51
N GLY A 645 -20.34 16.38 3.34
CA GLY A 645 -19.36 17.00 2.45
C GLY A 645 -20.07 17.82 1.39
N GLY A 646 -19.36 18.67 0.65
CA GLY A 646 -20.08 19.56 -0.21
C GLY A 646 -19.32 20.25 -1.34
N LEU A 647 -19.09 19.60 -2.45
CA LEU A 647 -18.67 20.26 -3.70
C LEU A 647 -19.35 19.56 -4.89
N PHE A 648 -20.64 19.32 -4.77
CA PHE A 648 -21.39 18.57 -5.78
C PHE A 648 -21.76 19.49 -6.94
N ILE A 649 -21.19 19.26 -8.10
CA ILE A 649 -21.45 19.95 -9.36
C ILE A 649 -21.93 18.92 -10.36
N GLY A 650 -23.00 19.23 -11.10
CA GLY A 650 -23.62 18.33 -12.06
C GLY A 650 -24.82 17.58 -11.49
N ASP A 651 -25.76 17.20 -12.35
CA ASP A 651 -27.07 16.67 -11.96
C ASP A 651 -27.00 15.34 -11.20
N ASP A 652 -26.10 14.45 -11.57
CA ASP A 652 -26.01 13.11 -10.99
C ASP A 652 -25.49 13.15 -9.55
N ALA A 653 -24.38 13.87 -9.33
CA ALA A 653 -23.81 14.07 -7.99
C ALA A 653 -24.77 14.82 -7.07
N VAL A 654 -25.45 15.86 -7.59
CA VAL A 654 -26.46 16.62 -6.85
C VAL A 654 -27.66 15.76 -6.45
N ASN A 655 -28.17 14.92 -7.35
CA ASN A 655 -29.28 14.02 -7.06
C ASN A 655 -28.89 12.99 -5.97
N GLY A 656 -27.72 12.39 -6.05
CA GLY A 656 -27.18 11.50 -5.02
C GLY A 656 -27.02 12.22 -3.67
N ALA A 657 -26.42 13.41 -3.66
CA ALA A 657 -26.18 14.19 -2.45
C ALA A 657 -27.45 14.66 -1.74
N THR A 658 -28.53 14.94 -2.45
CA THR A 658 -29.80 15.39 -1.87
C THR A 658 -30.63 14.26 -1.26
N GLN A 659 -30.32 13.00 -1.50
CA GLN A 659 -31.02 11.86 -0.87
C GLN A 659 -30.82 11.87 0.65
N LEU A 660 -31.92 11.73 1.38
CA LEU A 660 -31.94 11.77 2.86
C LEU A 660 -32.00 10.36 3.47
N THR A 661 -32.55 9.42 2.75
CA THR A 661 -32.83 8.04 3.21
C THR A 661 -32.56 7.05 2.09
N GLY A 662 -32.35 5.80 2.48
CA GLY A 662 -32.05 4.72 1.56
C GLY A 662 -30.72 4.09 1.81
N HIS A 663 -30.43 3.03 1.07
CA HIS A 663 -29.13 2.37 1.02
C HIS A 663 -28.91 1.89 -0.41
N PHE A 664 -27.65 1.67 -0.74
CA PHE A 664 -27.21 1.19 -2.05
C PHE A 664 -26.02 0.25 -1.86
N PRO A 665 -25.71 -0.62 -2.86
CA PRO A 665 -24.47 -1.36 -2.85
C PRO A 665 -23.27 -0.40 -2.79
N ASP A 666 -22.34 -0.66 -1.89
CA ASP A 666 -21.08 0.04 -1.84
C ASP A 666 -20.36 -0.04 -3.19
N SER A 667 -19.68 1.04 -3.61
CA SER A 667 -18.95 1.12 -4.88
C SER A 667 -17.99 -0.07 -5.09
N GLN A 668 -17.46 -0.60 -3.99
CA GLN A 668 -16.52 -1.72 -3.95
C GLN A 668 -17.17 -3.10 -3.73
N ASP A 669 -18.50 -3.22 -3.88
CA ASP A 669 -19.25 -4.48 -3.71
C ASP A 669 -18.99 -5.47 -4.87
N GLN A 670 -17.75 -5.92 -5.07
CA GLN A 670 -17.43 -7.02 -5.98
C GLN A 670 -17.62 -8.37 -5.30
N ARG A 671 -18.69 -9.06 -5.64
CA ARG A 671 -19.10 -10.31 -4.98
C ARG A 671 -18.06 -11.41 -4.99
N ASN A 672 -17.31 -11.57 -6.08
CA ASN A 672 -16.33 -12.63 -6.20
C ASN A 672 -15.07 -12.10 -6.89
N THR A 673 -13.92 -12.34 -6.26
CA THR A 673 -12.61 -12.07 -6.83
C THR A 673 -11.74 -13.31 -6.69
N VAL A 674 -11.12 -13.76 -7.79
CA VAL A 674 -10.17 -14.88 -7.80
C VAL A 674 -8.87 -14.41 -8.41
N ARG A 675 -7.75 -14.68 -7.75
CA ARG A 675 -6.41 -14.47 -8.31
C ARG A 675 -5.55 -15.70 -8.11
N ALA A 676 -4.81 -16.05 -9.13
CA ALA A 676 -3.91 -17.20 -9.09
C ALA A 676 -2.61 -16.87 -9.82
N ARG A 677 -1.51 -17.35 -9.30
CA ARG A 677 -0.23 -17.38 -10.00
C ARG A 677 0.49 -18.68 -9.68
N ILE A 678 0.95 -19.36 -10.72
CA ILE A 678 1.77 -20.56 -10.61
C ILE A 678 3.07 -20.36 -11.37
N ARG A 679 4.19 -20.66 -10.74
CA ARG A 679 5.53 -20.61 -11.30
C ARG A 679 6.13 -22.01 -11.39
N TYR A 680 6.74 -22.32 -12.51
CA TYR A 680 7.45 -23.59 -12.77
C TYR A 680 8.92 -23.32 -13.08
N GLN A 681 9.82 -23.88 -12.25
CA GLN A 681 11.26 -23.81 -12.45
C GLN A 681 11.69 -24.93 -13.41
N LEU A 682 11.84 -24.64 -14.70
CA LEU A 682 12.21 -25.61 -15.73
C LEU A 682 13.64 -26.11 -15.52
N MET A 683 14.58 -25.18 -15.32
CA MET A 683 16.01 -25.42 -15.05
C MET A 683 16.46 -24.48 -13.94
N SER A 684 17.66 -24.66 -13.38
CA SER A 684 18.19 -23.80 -12.32
C SER A 684 18.19 -22.31 -12.68
N ARG A 685 18.23 -21.98 -13.98
CA ARG A 685 18.32 -20.61 -14.50
C ARG A 685 17.12 -20.17 -15.35
N LEU A 686 16.11 -21.02 -15.56
CA LEU A 686 14.97 -20.71 -16.43
C LEU A 686 13.67 -21.10 -15.74
N TRP A 687 12.72 -20.17 -15.70
CA TRP A 687 11.40 -20.40 -15.15
C TRP A 687 10.29 -19.79 -16.03
N PHE A 688 9.09 -20.31 -15.86
CA PHE A 688 7.85 -19.80 -16.45
C PHE A 688 6.82 -19.58 -15.35
N ALA A 689 5.92 -18.62 -15.54
CA ALA A 689 4.76 -18.43 -14.68
C ALA A 689 3.51 -18.14 -15.50
N ALA A 690 2.38 -18.58 -14.97
CA ALA A 690 1.05 -18.22 -15.46
C ALA A 690 0.26 -17.57 -14.33
N GLY A 691 -0.42 -16.49 -14.66
CA GLY A 691 -1.29 -15.72 -13.76
C GLY A 691 -2.71 -15.64 -14.32
N SER A 692 -3.69 -15.46 -13.44
CA SER A 692 -5.06 -15.15 -13.84
C SER A 692 -5.75 -14.33 -12.77
N GLU A 693 -6.62 -13.42 -13.22
CA GLU A 693 -7.49 -12.62 -12.37
C GLU A 693 -8.93 -12.68 -12.90
N TYR A 694 -9.88 -12.86 -12.00
CA TYR A 694 -11.32 -12.84 -12.27
C TYR A 694 -12.01 -11.94 -11.24
N GLY A 695 -12.90 -11.06 -11.70
CA GLY A 695 -13.80 -10.25 -10.90
C GLY A 695 -15.25 -10.38 -11.38
N SER A 696 -16.22 -10.51 -10.48
CA SER A 696 -17.63 -10.64 -10.85
C SER A 696 -18.29 -9.32 -11.32
N GLY A 697 -17.57 -8.21 -11.28
CA GLY A 697 -18.02 -6.86 -11.67
C GLY A 697 -18.55 -6.04 -10.50
N LEU A 698 -18.20 -4.75 -10.51
CA LEU A 698 -18.66 -3.74 -9.55
C LEU A 698 -20.10 -3.28 -9.87
N PRO A 699 -20.85 -2.77 -8.89
CA PRO A 699 -22.10 -2.05 -9.15
C PRO A 699 -21.82 -0.73 -9.87
N PHE A 700 -22.84 -0.17 -10.53
CA PHE A 700 -22.81 1.18 -11.09
C PHE A 700 -24.17 1.87 -10.88
N ASP A 701 -24.18 3.20 -10.95
CA ASP A 701 -25.38 4.03 -10.82
C ASP A 701 -25.43 5.05 -11.98
N PHE A 702 -25.65 4.54 -13.19
CA PHE A 702 -25.81 5.38 -14.37
C PHE A 702 -27.26 5.83 -14.51
N THR A 703 -27.53 7.12 -14.37
CA THR A 703 -28.87 7.70 -14.41
C THR A 703 -29.39 7.94 -15.81
N GLY A 704 -28.52 7.87 -16.82
CA GLY A 704 -28.87 8.04 -18.22
C GLY A 704 -29.52 6.80 -18.86
N THR A 705 -30.01 6.99 -20.07
CA THR A 705 -30.56 5.89 -20.89
C THR A 705 -29.46 5.08 -21.57
N TYR A 706 -29.77 3.84 -21.99
CA TYR A 706 -28.84 3.04 -22.80
C TYR A 706 -28.32 3.77 -24.04
N ALA A 707 -29.20 4.57 -24.71
CA ALA A 707 -28.83 5.34 -25.89
C ALA A 707 -27.79 6.46 -25.55
N GLN A 708 -27.92 7.07 -24.38
CA GLN A 708 -26.94 8.06 -23.88
C GLN A 708 -25.61 7.38 -23.57
N ALA A 709 -25.60 6.27 -22.84
CA ALA A 709 -24.36 5.51 -22.57
C ALA A 709 -23.67 5.06 -23.87
N LEU A 710 -24.47 4.62 -24.87
CA LEU A 710 -23.94 4.24 -26.17
C LEU A 710 -23.32 5.41 -26.93
N ALA A 711 -23.95 6.58 -26.89
CA ALA A 711 -23.42 7.78 -27.55
C ALA A 711 -22.15 8.30 -26.87
N GLU A 712 -22.06 8.18 -25.54
CA GLU A 712 -20.97 8.69 -24.73
C GLU A 712 -19.74 7.77 -24.73
N TYR A 713 -19.94 6.47 -24.50
CA TYR A 713 -18.83 5.52 -24.26
C TYR A 713 -18.62 4.52 -25.39
N GLY A 714 -19.57 4.44 -26.35
CA GLY A 714 -19.49 3.55 -27.52
C GLY A 714 -19.88 2.09 -27.22
N GLN A 715 -20.14 1.34 -28.30
CA GLN A 715 -20.67 -0.02 -28.27
C GLN A 715 -19.75 -0.99 -27.48
N GLN A 716 -18.42 -0.87 -27.64
CA GLN A 716 -17.48 -1.78 -27.00
C GLN A 716 -17.53 -1.73 -25.47
N VAL A 717 -17.75 -0.53 -24.89
CA VAL A 717 -17.90 -0.33 -23.45
C VAL A 717 -19.27 -0.83 -23.02
N VAL A 718 -20.34 -0.40 -23.69
CA VAL A 718 -21.72 -0.72 -23.34
C VAL A 718 -22.00 -2.23 -23.38
N ASP A 719 -21.36 -2.98 -24.29
CA ASP A 719 -21.43 -4.46 -24.35
C ASP A 719 -20.82 -5.14 -23.10
N ARG A 720 -20.11 -4.42 -22.28
CA ARG A 720 -19.52 -4.87 -21.01
C ARG A 720 -20.32 -4.45 -19.77
N ILE A 721 -21.46 -3.83 -19.94
CA ILE A 721 -22.32 -3.37 -18.86
C ILE A 721 -23.60 -4.21 -18.82
N ASN A 722 -23.91 -4.75 -17.67
CA ASN A 722 -25.16 -5.45 -17.42
C ASN A 722 -26.16 -4.49 -16.77
N PHE A 723 -26.86 -3.73 -17.60
CA PHE A 723 -27.85 -2.75 -17.15
C PHE A 723 -29.03 -3.39 -16.38
N ALA A 724 -29.34 -4.67 -16.64
CA ALA A 724 -30.43 -5.35 -15.94
C ALA A 724 -30.11 -5.65 -14.47
N ASP A 725 -28.85 -5.96 -14.17
CA ASP A 725 -28.39 -6.28 -12.82
C ASP A 725 -27.69 -5.08 -12.12
N GLY A 726 -27.56 -3.93 -12.83
CA GLY A 726 -26.86 -2.74 -12.32
C GLY A 726 -25.37 -3.01 -12.02
N ARG A 727 -24.71 -3.84 -12.84
CA ARG A 727 -23.31 -4.23 -12.64
C ARG A 727 -22.52 -4.28 -13.93
N ILE A 728 -21.22 -4.05 -13.80
CA ILE A 728 -20.28 -4.33 -14.87
C ILE A 728 -20.24 -5.85 -15.13
N SER A 729 -20.09 -6.24 -16.38
CA SER A 729 -19.89 -7.65 -16.74
C SER A 729 -18.59 -8.19 -16.13
N PRO A 730 -18.55 -9.49 -15.75
CA PRO A 730 -17.36 -10.05 -15.12
C PRO A 730 -16.08 -9.78 -15.90
N THR A 731 -15.01 -9.41 -15.20
CA THR A 731 -13.67 -9.21 -15.74
C THR A 731 -12.87 -10.52 -15.71
N PHE A 732 -11.94 -10.69 -16.64
CA PHE A 732 -11.02 -11.82 -16.65
C PHE A 732 -9.75 -11.47 -17.42
N SER A 733 -8.59 -11.71 -16.82
CA SER A 733 -7.29 -11.69 -17.51
C SER A 733 -6.54 -12.99 -17.29
N PHE A 734 -5.70 -13.33 -18.27
CA PHE A 734 -4.75 -14.43 -18.20
C PHE A 734 -3.37 -13.89 -18.63
N ASP A 735 -2.33 -14.14 -17.82
CA ASP A 735 -1.03 -13.55 -17.96
C ASP A 735 0.04 -14.65 -18.00
N LEU A 736 1.12 -14.41 -18.75
CA LEU A 736 2.28 -15.31 -18.85
C LEU A 736 3.56 -14.53 -18.59
N SER A 737 4.48 -15.16 -17.85
CA SER A 737 5.81 -14.64 -17.60
C SER A 737 6.86 -15.72 -17.88
N ALA A 738 8.02 -15.29 -18.37
CA ALA A 738 9.21 -16.15 -18.51
C ALA A 738 10.43 -15.38 -17.99
N GLY A 739 11.26 -16.01 -17.17
CA GLY A 739 12.46 -15.40 -16.63
C GLY A 739 13.68 -16.29 -16.78
N ALA A 740 14.80 -15.69 -17.16
CA ALA A 740 16.08 -16.37 -17.33
C ALA A 740 17.19 -15.67 -16.54
N GLU A 741 17.96 -16.44 -15.79
CA GLU A 741 19.20 -15.99 -15.16
C GLU A 741 20.36 -16.15 -16.14
N LEU A 742 20.69 -15.08 -16.87
CA LEU A 742 21.69 -15.08 -17.93
C LEU A 742 23.11 -15.27 -17.39
N TYR A 743 23.36 -14.70 -16.19
CA TYR A 743 24.64 -14.79 -15.51
C TYR A 743 24.40 -14.84 -14.00
N LYS A 744 25.19 -15.68 -13.31
CA LYS A 744 25.26 -15.72 -11.84
C LYS A 744 26.63 -16.17 -11.40
N LYS A 745 27.24 -15.36 -10.56
CA LYS A 745 28.50 -15.69 -9.89
C LYS A 745 28.55 -14.95 -8.55
N GLU A 746 28.61 -15.71 -7.47
CA GLU A 746 28.60 -15.16 -6.10
C GLU A 746 27.42 -14.22 -5.87
N THR A 747 27.69 -12.94 -5.60
CA THR A 747 26.66 -11.88 -5.39
C THR A 747 26.20 -11.23 -6.68
N ARG A 748 26.85 -11.47 -7.83
CA ARG A 748 26.56 -10.85 -9.11
C ARG A 748 25.60 -11.67 -9.92
N SER A 749 24.57 -11.03 -10.46
CA SER A 749 23.59 -11.68 -11.32
C SER A 749 23.14 -10.76 -12.47
N LEU A 750 22.69 -11.38 -13.57
CA LEU A 750 22.01 -10.72 -14.66
C LEU A 750 20.78 -11.55 -15.00
N ARG A 751 19.60 -10.97 -14.88
CA ARG A 751 18.31 -11.62 -15.11
C ARG A 751 17.56 -10.89 -16.21
N LEU A 752 16.90 -11.65 -17.09
CA LEU A 752 15.96 -11.15 -18.09
C LEU A 752 14.59 -11.76 -17.81
N GLN A 753 13.55 -10.94 -17.82
CA GLN A 753 12.16 -11.36 -17.71
C GLN A 753 11.35 -10.77 -18.86
N ALA A 754 10.41 -11.55 -19.38
CA ALA A 754 9.42 -11.15 -20.37
C ALA A 754 8.03 -11.47 -19.84
N ASP A 755 7.11 -10.53 -19.95
CA ASP A 755 5.74 -10.65 -19.47
C ASP A 755 4.76 -10.34 -20.60
N VAL A 756 3.66 -11.09 -20.64
CA VAL A 756 2.48 -10.84 -21.48
C VAL A 756 1.28 -10.77 -20.56
N GLU A 757 0.70 -9.61 -20.43
CA GLU A 757 -0.50 -9.36 -19.63
C GLU A 757 -1.74 -9.37 -20.50
N ASN A 758 -2.88 -9.79 -19.93
CA ASN A 758 -4.15 -9.92 -20.63
C ASN A 758 -3.99 -10.63 -21.99
N LEU A 759 -3.35 -11.83 -21.98
CA LEU A 759 -3.07 -12.61 -23.21
C LEU A 759 -4.33 -12.86 -24.05
N ASN A 760 -5.48 -13.02 -23.40
CA ASN A 760 -6.80 -13.19 -24.04
C ASN A 760 -7.33 -11.90 -24.71
N ASN A 761 -6.66 -10.75 -24.51
CA ASN A 761 -7.03 -9.45 -25.06
C ASN A 761 -8.50 -9.06 -24.80
N ARG A 762 -9.00 -9.39 -23.63
CA ARG A 762 -10.38 -9.06 -23.24
C ARG A 762 -10.45 -7.58 -22.84
N LEU A 763 -11.46 -6.88 -23.33
CA LEU A 763 -11.81 -5.56 -22.80
C LEU A 763 -12.44 -5.76 -21.40
N ASN A 764 -11.75 -5.32 -20.35
CA ASN A 764 -12.17 -5.36 -18.97
C ASN A 764 -12.47 -3.93 -18.50
N ILE A 765 -13.70 -3.69 -18.06
CA ILE A 765 -14.11 -2.43 -17.42
C ILE A 765 -13.87 -2.61 -15.92
N LEU A 766 -13.08 -1.72 -15.32
CA LEU A 766 -12.80 -1.73 -13.89
C LEU A 766 -13.90 -0.99 -13.12
N ASN A 767 -14.30 0.19 -13.61
CA ASN A 767 -15.35 1.00 -13.06
C ASN A 767 -16.17 1.64 -14.18
N PHE A 768 -17.46 1.86 -13.97
CA PHE A 768 -18.39 2.49 -14.93
C PHE A 768 -19.44 3.30 -14.16
N ALA A 769 -19.43 4.63 -14.33
CA ALA A 769 -20.43 5.53 -13.76
C ALA A 769 -20.86 5.09 -12.34
N GLY A 770 -19.91 4.94 -11.43
CA GLY A 770 -20.20 4.75 -10.00
C GLY A 770 -20.89 6.00 -9.46
N LEU A 771 -21.56 5.91 -8.31
CA LEU A 771 -22.34 7.02 -7.75
C LEU A 771 -21.50 8.32 -7.63
N PHE A 772 -20.21 8.18 -7.36
CA PHE A 772 -19.24 9.28 -7.26
C PHE A 772 -17.92 8.99 -7.99
N SER A 773 -17.87 7.97 -8.85
CA SER A 773 -16.66 7.53 -9.54
C SER A 773 -16.84 7.60 -11.07
N GLY A 774 -15.74 7.92 -11.77
CA GLY A 774 -15.70 7.93 -13.23
C GLY A 774 -15.56 6.54 -13.85
N ASN A 775 -15.36 6.49 -15.18
CA ASN A 775 -15.08 5.27 -15.92
C ASN A 775 -13.60 4.92 -15.90
N ALA A 776 -13.28 3.62 -15.86
CA ALA A 776 -11.92 3.13 -15.92
C ALA A 776 -11.83 1.82 -16.71
N ILE A 777 -10.94 1.77 -17.68
CA ILE A 777 -10.72 0.61 -18.54
C ILE A 777 -9.33 0.02 -18.30
N ALA A 778 -9.28 -1.28 -17.99
CA ALA A 778 -8.02 -2.00 -17.81
C ALA A 778 -7.18 -2.05 -19.10
N PRO A 779 -5.85 -2.26 -19.03
CA PRO A 779 -5.02 -2.41 -20.20
C PRO A 779 -5.46 -3.56 -21.11
N PRO A 780 -5.42 -3.40 -22.44
CA PRO A 780 -5.53 -4.51 -23.38
C PRO A 780 -4.27 -5.39 -23.29
N ARG A 781 -4.16 -6.41 -24.16
CA ARG A 781 -2.94 -7.24 -24.21
C ARG A 781 -1.69 -6.38 -24.30
N SER A 782 -0.76 -6.60 -23.37
CA SER A 782 0.45 -5.82 -23.20
C SER A 782 1.69 -6.71 -23.11
N TYR A 783 2.82 -6.21 -23.57
CA TYR A 783 4.10 -6.92 -23.59
C TYR A 783 5.14 -6.08 -22.88
N PHE A 784 5.92 -6.70 -21.99
CA PHE A 784 6.98 -6.04 -21.24
C PHE A 784 8.26 -6.88 -21.20
N LEU A 785 9.39 -6.19 -21.15
CA LEU A 785 10.71 -6.77 -20.90
C LEU A 785 11.35 -6.05 -19.72
N ARG A 786 12.03 -6.81 -18.85
CA ARG A 786 12.75 -6.31 -17.68
C ARG A 786 14.12 -6.97 -17.61
N LEU A 787 15.19 -6.16 -17.61
CA LEU A 787 16.57 -6.60 -17.41
C LEU A 787 17.06 -6.10 -16.06
N ALA A 788 17.44 -7.01 -15.17
CA ALA A 788 17.92 -6.68 -13.83
C ALA A 788 19.33 -7.20 -13.62
N ALA A 789 20.23 -6.34 -13.20
CA ALA A 789 21.61 -6.66 -12.86
C ALA A 789 21.89 -6.33 -11.38
N THR A 790 22.51 -7.27 -10.66
CA THR A 790 23.01 -7.09 -9.28
C THR A 790 24.53 -7.22 -9.31
N PHE A 791 25.26 -6.35 -8.61
CA PHE A 791 26.75 -6.33 -8.58
C PHE A 791 27.34 -6.05 -7.19
#